data_0cb0064d4370d0d301d31102d9654968
#
_entry.id   0cb0064d4370d0d301d31102d9654968
#
_cell.length_a   1.000
_cell.length_b   1.000
_cell.length_c   1.000
_cell.angle_alpha   90.00
_cell.angle_beta   90.00
_cell.angle_gamma   90.00
#
_symmetry.space_group_name_H-M   'P 1'
#
loop_
_entity.id
_entity.type
_entity.pdbx_description
1 polymer ?
#
loop_
_entity_poly.entity_id
_entity_poly.type
_entity_poly.pdbx_seq_one_letter_code
_entity_poly.pdbx_strand_id
1 'polypeptide(L)'
;MNSLRFSSRILSTSALTGVALIHLLAPAAAQDATGQQQDGATILEDIIVNGGSGGVIQADGYVGKSSATGTKTDTPFIEVPQSISSVTEQQLKDRNPQSLLDTVAYTPGTRVGAYGFDPRFDSFSVRGFDVTYTGIFRDNLRQPGAGSSLFKTEPYGLEGVSILRGPSSALYGATGAGGLHNIITKRPTEEPFREVQRQYGTEQRYQTQFDFSGPVNNTDPFYYRLTGLYRDANTEQISVPDDRIYIAPAFMWKPDEDTKLTILGEYSRTKTGGTAAYYNDPAGNVTDYFAGNPAFNDSIQNQARIGYEFEHRLNDVFVFRQNARVSTLNIDADWAFAYAPSSVNPSLLSRSAGTFDERLTALVIDNQLEAQFETGAVDHTLLAGLDLTRLRWRSLDGRGVSPPLDTNNPTAGAFVAPIDFDTRTVQDQWQVGTYLQDQIRYDAWILTVGGRYDWVSTDTDNTDLSTNALTTISQKDKAFSSRVGLGYETDFGVVPYASYSTAFAPNAGVNQETDQPFKPTESEQEEIGVKYLLPNSNTLITAALFNIDQENSLYYEVVNLPTGPANIQVQRGKIRSRGFELEANTSLDNGLSLVASYTFTDTEILEGTTGTVGNSVSSVPRHMASLWAHYTFQESSPIYGLGVGFGSRYLGKSYTSDYNTAQNGSRVLFDAAISYDFAALDKKYEGLGLQVNATNLFDRREAICSAGFCYRDQGRAVIGSLRYTW
;
A
#
# COMPACT_ATOMS: atom_id res chain seq x y z
N MET A 1 6.90 15.46 30.04
CA MET A 1 5.49 15.35 30.43
C MET A 1 4.79 16.65 30.09
N ASN A 2 4.41 16.84 28.83
CA ASN A 2 3.56 17.95 28.41
C ASN A 2 2.25 17.38 27.95
N SER A 3 1.19 17.71 28.68
CA SER A 3 -0.18 17.28 28.46
C SER A 3 -0.68 17.78 27.09
N LEU A 4 -1.05 16.86 26.22
CA LEU A 4 -1.83 17.13 25.02
C LEU A 4 -3.20 17.71 25.42
N ARG A 5 -3.32 19.03 25.39
CA ARG A 5 -4.63 19.68 25.38
C ARG A 5 -5.18 19.67 23.96
N PHE A 6 -5.84 18.57 23.57
CA PHE A 6 -6.73 18.58 22.42
C PHE A 6 -7.97 19.41 22.78
N SER A 7 -8.16 20.53 22.12
CA SER A 7 -9.33 21.35 22.34
C SER A 7 -10.55 20.66 21.72
N SER A 8 -11.60 20.48 22.51
CA SER A 8 -12.92 19.92 22.14
C SER A 8 -13.66 20.68 21.02
N ARG A 9 -13.04 21.70 20.41
CA ARG A 9 -13.65 22.51 19.34
C ARG A 9 -13.59 21.89 17.95
N ILE A 10 -12.73 20.87 17.70
CA ILE A 10 -12.57 20.25 16.36
C ILE A 10 -13.66 19.21 16.10
N LEU A 11 -14.12 18.50 17.14
CA LEU A 11 -15.20 17.51 17.03
C LEU A 11 -16.59 18.13 16.80
N SER A 12 -16.81 19.38 17.27
CA SER A 12 -18.08 20.07 17.11
C SER A 12 -18.30 20.67 15.71
N THR A 13 -17.23 20.94 14.95
CA THR A 13 -17.32 21.49 13.58
C THR A 13 -17.63 20.44 12.52
N SER A 14 -17.17 19.21 12.69
CA SER A 14 -17.45 18.13 11.71
C SER A 14 -18.89 17.62 11.80
N ALA A 15 -19.50 17.63 12.98
CA ALA A 15 -20.93 17.26 13.14
C ALA A 15 -21.89 18.32 12.54
N LEU A 16 -21.51 19.60 12.56
CA LEU A 16 -22.33 20.69 12.00
C LEU A 16 -22.30 20.76 10.47
N THR A 17 -21.20 20.36 9.82
CA THR A 17 -21.12 20.33 8.35
C THR A 17 -21.97 19.21 7.74
N GLY A 18 -22.11 18.06 8.40
CA GLY A 18 -22.98 16.99 7.96
C GLY A 18 -24.48 17.37 7.92
N VAL A 19 -24.93 18.18 8.88
CA VAL A 19 -26.33 18.63 8.97
C VAL A 19 -26.68 19.70 7.92
N ALA A 20 -25.72 20.50 7.49
CA ALA A 20 -25.94 21.55 6.49
C ALA A 20 -26.19 21.00 5.05
N LEU A 21 -25.67 19.78 4.74
CA LEU A 21 -25.92 19.15 3.43
C LEU A 21 -27.34 18.55 3.30
N ILE A 22 -27.97 18.18 4.41
CA ILE A 22 -29.31 17.55 4.43
C ILE A 22 -30.43 18.55 4.02
N HIS A 23 -30.22 19.85 4.13
CA HIS A 23 -31.22 20.88 3.85
C HIS A 23 -31.31 21.30 2.37
N LEU A 24 -30.47 20.78 1.48
CA LEU A 24 -30.44 21.15 0.06
C LEU A 24 -31.14 20.19 -0.89
N LEU A 25 -31.63 19.02 -0.41
CA LEU A 25 -32.29 18.03 -1.24
C LEU A 25 -33.78 17.94 -0.89
N ALA A 26 -34.63 18.44 -1.79
CA ALA A 26 -36.10 18.25 -1.70
C ALA A 26 -36.46 16.81 -2.12
N PRO A 27 -37.40 16.14 -1.46
CA PRO A 27 -37.74 14.75 -1.77
C PRO A 27 -38.48 14.64 -3.11
N ALA A 28 -37.98 13.78 -4.00
CA ALA A 28 -38.72 13.28 -5.14
C ALA A 28 -39.63 12.12 -4.65
N ALA A 29 -40.89 12.20 -4.89
CA ALA A 29 -41.88 11.22 -4.47
C ALA A 29 -41.73 9.92 -5.27
N ALA A 30 -41.55 8.79 -4.56
CA ALA A 30 -41.65 7.46 -5.13
C ALA A 30 -43.06 7.07 -5.46
N GLN A 31 -43.30 6.52 -6.65
CA GLN A 31 -44.55 5.85 -7.01
C GLN A 31 -44.35 4.35 -7.08
N ASP A 32 -45.15 3.62 -6.33
CA ASP A 32 -45.23 2.16 -6.35
C ASP A 32 -45.65 1.62 -7.73
N ALA A 33 -44.83 0.72 -8.29
CA ALA A 33 -45.25 -0.10 -9.44
C ALA A 33 -45.08 -1.59 -9.10
N THR A 34 -46.20 -2.27 -9.00
CA THR A 34 -46.35 -3.72 -8.82
C THR A 34 -46.07 -4.48 -10.12
N GLY A 35 -45.32 -5.58 -9.98
CA GLY A 35 -44.67 -6.34 -10.99
C GLY A 35 -45.52 -7.13 -12.01
N GLN A 36 -44.82 -7.61 -13.04
CA GLN A 36 -45.14 -8.84 -13.78
C GLN A 36 -43.86 -9.56 -14.16
N GLN A 37 -43.85 -10.85 -13.84
CA GLN A 37 -42.83 -11.83 -14.19
C GLN A 37 -42.85 -12.12 -15.68
N GLN A 38 -41.70 -12.12 -16.34
CA GLN A 38 -41.53 -12.70 -17.68
C GLN A 38 -40.35 -13.71 -17.65
N ASP A 39 -40.67 -14.94 -18.08
CA ASP A 39 -39.74 -16.06 -18.16
C ASP A 39 -38.71 -15.92 -19.28
N GLY A 40 -37.47 -16.31 -18.99
CA GLY A 40 -36.52 -16.76 -20.03
C GLY A 40 -35.20 -16.00 -20.16
N ALA A 41 -34.55 -15.59 -19.08
CA ALA A 41 -33.13 -15.35 -19.04
C ALA A 41 -32.51 -16.21 -17.94
N THR A 42 -31.38 -16.85 -18.20
CA THR A 42 -30.59 -17.49 -17.14
C THR A 42 -30.02 -16.34 -16.29
N ILE A 43 -30.78 -15.93 -15.28
CA ILE A 43 -30.33 -14.97 -14.30
C ILE A 43 -29.17 -15.65 -13.59
N LEU A 44 -27.95 -15.12 -13.75
CA LEU A 44 -26.89 -15.35 -12.79
C LEU A 44 -27.51 -15.03 -11.43
N GLU A 45 -27.36 -15.94 -10.46
CA GLU A 45 -27.86 -15.68 -9.10
C GLU A 45 -27.41 -14.26 -8.72
N ASP A 46 -28.38 -13.42 -8.35
CA ASP A 46 -28.09 -12.09 -7.85
C ASP A 46 -26.98 -12.26 -6.80
N ILE A 47 -25.85 -11.63 -7.06
CA ILE A 47 -24.82 -11.48 -6.02
C ILE A 47 -25.52 -10.56 -5.01
N ILE A 48 -26.21 -11.14 -4.03
CA ILE A 48 -26.78 -10.39 -2.91
C ILE A 48 -25.55 -9.90 -2.13
N VAL A 49 -25.08 -8.73 -2.51
CA VAL A 49 -24.15 -7.97 -1.70
C VAL A 49 -24.95 -7.53 -0.49
N ASN A 50 -24.85 -8.27 0.60
CA ASN A 50 -25.44 -7.86 1.87
C ASN A 50 -24.83 -6.51 2.21
N GLY A 51 -25.60 -5.44 2.01
CA GLY A 51 -25.17 -4.06 2.19
C GLY A 51 -24.56 -3.87 3.58
N GLY A 52 -23.43 -3.17 3.63
CA GLY A 52 -22.75 -2.82 4.86
C GLY A 52 -21.34 -3.40 5.01
N SER A 53 -20.62 -3.53 3.93
CA SER A 53 -19.23 -4.01 3.97
C SER A 53 -18.23 -2.95 4.41
N GLY A 54 -18.40 -2.14 5.36
CA GLY A 54 -17.40 -1.19 5.90
C GLY A 54 -15.95 -1.38 5.40
N GLY A 55 -15.72 -1.37 4.09
CA GLY A 55 -14.40 -1.49 3.48
C GLY A 55 -13.80 -2.90 3.35
N VAL A 56 -14.49 -3.95 3.74
CA VAL A 56 -14.02 -5.36 3.65
C VAL A 56 -13.98 -5.85 2.19
N ILE A 57 -13.04 -6.71 1.84
CA ILE A 57 -13.06 -7.43 0.56
C ILE A 57 -14.05 -8.59 0.68
N GLN A 58 -15.10 -8.56 -0.10
CA GLN A 58 -15.92 -9.74 -0.31
C GLN A 58 -15.15 -10.67 -1.23
N ALA A 59 -14.88 -11.87 -0.79
CA ALA A 59 -14.06 -12.83 -1.55
C ALA A 59 -14.54 -14.25 -1.34
N ASP A 60 -14.27 -15.09 -2.34
CA ASP A 60 -14.43 -16.53 -2.26
C ASP A 60 -13.07 -17.17 -2.61
N GLY A 61 -12.39 -17.70 -1.61
CA GLY A 61 -11.03 -18.18 -1.75
C GLY A 61 -10.07 -17.08 -2.25
N TYR A 62 -9.52 -17.24 -3.44
CA TYR A 62 -8.59 -16.30 -4.07
C TYR A 62 -9.28 -15.24 -4.93
N VAL A 63 -10.58 -15.36 -5.14
CA VAL A 63 -11.34 -14.46 -6.01
C VAL A 63 -12.04 -13.38 -5.20
N GLY A 64 -11.57 -12.14 -5.31
CA GLY A 64 -12.29 -10.99 -4.77
C GLY A 64 -13.50 -10.66 -5.64
N LYS A 65 -14.64 -10.42 -4.99
CA LYS A 65 -15.92 -10.11 -5.66
C LYS A 65 -16.23 -8.63 -5.62
N SER A 66 -16.09 -7.98 -4.47
CA SER A 66 -16.30 -6.54 -4.29
C SER A 66 -15.41 -5.95 -3.20
N SER A 67 -15.20 -4.65 -3.23
CA SER A 67 -14.71 -3.82 -2.13
C SER A 67 -15.01 -2.35 -2.41
N ALA A 68 -15.05 -1.53 -1.38
CA ALA A 68 -15.22 -0.08 -1.50
C ALA A 68 -14.05 0.64 -2.20
N THR A 69 -12.92 -0.04 -2.48
CA THR A 69 -11.73 0.60 -3.05
C THR A 69 -11.94 1.17 -4.45
N GLY A 70 -12.76 0.53 -5.29
CA GLY A 70 -12.97 0.97 -6.68
C GLY A 70 -13.81 2.23 -6.81
N THR A 71 -14.77 2.42 -5.92
CA THR A 71 -15.84 3.42 -6.07
C THR A 71 -16.23 4.11 -4.76
N LYS A 72 -15.66 3.72 -3.61
CA LYS A 72 -16.10 4.07 -2.24
C LYS A 72 -17.54 3.63 -1.93
N THR A 73 -18.12 2.82 -2.79
CA THR A 73 -19.43 2.14 -2.63
C THR A 73 -19.23 0.64 -2.78
N ASP A 74 -20.23 -0.16 -2.46
CA ASP A 74 -20.13 -1.63 -2.51
C ASP A 74 -20.37 -2.15 -3.94
N THR A 75 -19.42 -1.84 -4.84
CA THR A 75 -19.52 -2.18 -6.27
C THR A 75 -18.76 -3.47 -6.56
N PRO A 76 -19.36 -4.44 -7.27
CA PRO A 76 -18.67 -5.63 -7.76
C PRO A 76 -17.44 -5.27 -8.60
N PHE A 77 -16.34 -6.01 -8.42
CA PHE A 77 -15.10 -5.74 -9.16
C PHE A 77 -15.28 -5.80 -10.68
N ILE A 78 -16.21 -6.64 -11.14
CA ILE A 78 -16.52 -6.78 -12.57
C ILE A 78 -17.13 -5.50 -13.14
N GLU A 79 -17.85 -4.72 -12.33
CA GLU A 79 -18.56 -3.50 -12.75
C GLU A 79 -17.68 -2.24 -12.65
N VAL A 80 -16.54 -2.28 -11.94
CA VAL A 80 -15.65 -1.14 -11.83
C VAL A 80 -14.92 -0.90 -13.15
N PRO A 81 -15.10 0.21 -13.88
CA PRO A 81 -14.47 0.45 -15.18
C PRO A 81 -13.04 0.95 -15.04
N GLN A 82 -12.22 0.22 -14.28
CA GLN A 82 -10.80 0.46 -14.03
C GLN A 82 -10.15 -0.84 -13.55
N SER A 83 -8.85 -0.99 -13.78
CA SER A 83 -8.08 -2.13 -13.28
C SER A 83 -8.05 -2.15 -11.77
N ILE A 84 -8.63 -3.19 -11.17
CA ILE A 84 -8.63 -3.44 -9.73
C ILE A 84 -8.26 -4.89 -9.45
N SER A 85 -7.44 -5.11 -8.42
CA SER A 85 -7.02 -6.43 -7.94
C SER A 85 -7.24 -6.54 -6.45
N SER A 86 -7.30 -7.76 -5.94
CA SER A 86 -7.35 -8.03 -4.51
C SER A 86 -6.39 -9.14 -4.10
N VAL A 87 -5.77 -8.97 -2.95
CA VAL A 87 -5.12 -10.04 -2.20
C VAL A 87 -6.06 -10.40 -1.06
N THR A 88 -6.64 -11.59 -1.11
CA THR A 88 -7.67 -12.04 -0.16
C THR A 88 -7.03 -12.61 1.13
N GLU A 89 -7.83 -12.75 2.20
CA GLU A 89 -7.40 -13.36 3.45
C GLU A 89 -6.86 -14.79 3.23
N GLN A 90 -7.50 -15.58 2.33
CA GLN A 90 -7.03 -16.94 2.01
C GLN A 90 -5.65 -16.91 1.33
N GLN A 91 -5.40 -15.97 0.42
CA GLN A 91 -4.07 -15.79 -0.16
C GLN A 91 -3.02 -15.42 0.90
N LEU A 92 -3.37 -14.58 1.89
CA LEU A 92 -2.49 -14.24 3.01
C LEU A 92 -2.17 -15.46 3.87
N LYS A 93 -3.18 -16.29 4.18
CA LYS A 93 -3.00 -17.52 4.96
C LYS A 93 -2.07 -18.52 4.27
N ASP A 94 -2.28 -18.79 2.98
CA ASP A 94 -1.52 -19.82 2.25
C ASP A 94 -0.08 -19.36 1.95
N ARG A 95 0.14 -18.10 1.63
CA ARG A 95 1.47 -17.54 1.32
C ARG A 95 2.27 -17.11 2.55
N ASN A 96 1.60 -16.78 3.66
CA ASN A 96 2.20 -16.30 4.90
C ASN A 96 3.22 -15.15 4.69
N PRO A 97 2.82 -14.03 4.04
CA PRO A 97 3.71 -12.93 3.75
C PRO A 97 4.24 -12.28 5.05
N GLN A 98 5.49 -11.82 5.03
CA GLN A 98 6.15 -11.23 6.20
C GLN A 98 6.26 -9.71 6.13
N SER A 99 5.91 -9.13 4.98
CA SER A 99 5.88 -7.69 4.70
C SER A 99 4.73 -7.33 3.76
N LEU A 100 4.42 -6.03 3.65
CA LEU A 100 3.48 -5.54 2.64
C LEU A 100 4.00 -5.85 1.23
N LEU A 101 5.32 -5.79 1.02
CA LEU A 101 5.94 -6.10 -0.28
C LEU A 101 5.68 -7.56 -0.70
N ASP A 102 5.81 -8.52 0.23
CA ASP A 102 5.49 -9.93 -0.03
C ASP A 102 4.00 -10.11 -0.35
N THR A 103 3.15 -9.34 0.35
CA THR A 103 1.69 -9.39 0.17
C THR A 103 1.31 -9.09 -1.27
N VAL A 104 1.88 -8.05 -1.88
CA VAL A 104 1.52 -7.57 -3.22
C VAL A 104 2.42 -8.10 -4.35
N ALA A 105 3.40 -8.95 -4.04
CA ALA A 105 4.43 -9.41 -4.99
C ALA A 105 3.91 -10.23 -6.19
N TYR A 106 2.67 -10.73 -6.15
CA TYR A 106 2.02 -11.49 -7.22
C TYR A 106 1.00 -10.66 -8.02
N THR A 107 0.81 -9.38 -7.68
CA THR A 107 -0.16 -8.49 -8.32
C THR A 107 0.42 -7.92 -9.61
N PRO A 108 -0.35 -7.87 -10.72
CA PRO A 108 0.11 -7.28 -11.97
C PRO A 108 0.44 -5.80 -11.82
N GLY A 109 1.39 -5.31 -12.61
CA GLY A 109 1.82 -3.92 -12.62
C GLY A 109 2.63 -3.48 -11.39
N THR A 110 2.68 -4.28 -10.32
CA THR A 110 3.34 -3.95 -9.06
C THR A 110 4.79 -4.44 -9.05
N ARG A 111 5.75 -3.52 -8.94
CA ARG A 111 7.18 -3.80 -8.82
C ARG A 111 7.63 -3.63 -7.37
N VAL A 112 8.01 -4.71 -6.72
CA VAL A 112 8.61 -4.73 -5.38
C VAL A 112 10.13 -4.92 -5.46
N GLY A 113 10.88 -4.51 -4.43
CA GLY A 113 12.32 -4.74 -4.31
C GLY A 113 13.16 -3.97 -5.35
N ALA A 114 12.77 -2.78 -5.78
CA ALA A 114 13.58 -1.92 -6.65
C ALA A 114 14.90 -1.49 -5.98
N TYR A 115 14.90 -1.45 -4.65
CA TYR A 115 16.05 -1.12 -3.80
C TYR A 115 16.56 -2.34 -3.02
N GLY A 116 16.40 -3.56 -3.58
CA GLY A 116 16.78 -4.80 -2.91
C GLY A 116 15.95 -5.08 -1.65
N PHE A 117 16.57 -5.77 -0.69
CA PHE A 117 15.96 -6.02 0.61
C PHE A 117 16.24 -4.87 1.59
N ASP A 118 15.21 -4.18 2.01
CA ASP A 118 15.27 -3.15 3.06
C ASP A 118 14.09 -3.30 4.03
N PRO A 119 14.31 -3.76 5.28
CA PRO A 119 13.24 -3.98 6.23
C PRO A 119 12.64 -2.68 6.79
N ARG A 120 13.23 -1.52 6.52
CA ARG A 120 12.79 -0.22 7.05
C ARG A 120 11.56 0.32 6.35
N PHE A 121 11.42 0.08 5.03
CA PHE A 121 10.42 0.74 4.19
C PHE A 121 9.57 -0.27 3.43
N ASP A 122 8.28 0.07 3.23
CA ASP A 122 7.40 -0.62 2.30
C ASP A 122 7.35 0.19 0.98
N SER A 123 8.43 0.07 0.17
CA SER A 123 8.59 0.83 -1.06
C SER A 123 8.34 -0.03 -2.30
N PHE A 124 7.44 0.43 -3.17
CA PHE A 124 7.11 -0.23 -4.43
C PHE A 124 6.56 0.75 -5.47
N SER A 125 6.55 0.32 -6.73
CA SER A 125 5.99 1.09 -7.83
C SER A 125 4.88 0.32 -8.55
N VAL A 126 3.96 1.07 -9.18
CA VAL A 126 2.88 0.52 -9.99
C VAL A 126 2.92 1.16 -11.37
N ARG A 127 2.89 0.35 -12.43
CA ARG A 127 2.97 0.81 -13.83
C ARG A 127 4.19 1.72 -14.10
N GLY A 128 5.29 1.54 -13.32
CA GLY A 128 6.51 2.34 -13.43
C GLY A 128 6.55 3.59 -12.56
N PHE A 129 5.48 3.95 -11.84
CA PHE A 129 5.43 5.11 -10.95
C PHE A 129 5.55 4.69 -9.49
N ASP A 130 6.39 5.38 -8.71
CA ASP A 130 6.52 5.19 -7.27
C ASP A 130 5.22 5.59 -6.56
N VAL A 131 4.73 4.74 -5.66
CA VAL A 131 3.51 4.95 -4.88
C VAL A 131 3.74 4.99 -3.37
N THR A 132 5.00 4.95 -2.94
CA THR A 132 5.41 4.84 -1.53
C THR A 132 4.81 5.94 -0.66
N TYR A 133 4.79 7.20 -1.12
CA TYR A 133 4.26 8.34 -0.36
C TYR A 133 2.82 8.72 -0.70
N THR A 134 2.35 8.35 -1.89
CA THR A 134 1.08 8.84 -2.43
C THR A 134 0.02 7.76 -2.60
N GLY A 135 0.42 6.50 -2.66
CA GLY A 135 -0.46 5.38 -3.01
C GLY A 135 -0.80 4.44 -1.86
N ILE A 136 -0.42 4.72 -0.61
CA ILE A 136 -0.77 3.86 0.52
C ILE A 136 -2.00 4.39 1.22
N PHE A 137 -3.05 3.58 1.22
CA PHE A 137 -4.30 3.80 1.93
C PHE A 137 -4.52 2.65 2.91
N ARG A 138 -5.26 2.93 3.97
CA ARG A 138 -5.65 1.94 4.96
C ARG A 138 -7.10 2.19 5.34
N ASP A 139 -7.94 1.17 5.20
CA ASP A 139 -9.36 1.26 5.50
C ASP A 139 -10.01 2.46 4.79
N ASN A 140 -9.73 2.62 3.48
CA ASN A 140 -10.17 3.69 2.59
C ASN A 140 -9.69 5.11 2.94
N LEU A 141 -8.91 5.28 4.00
CA LEU A 141 -8.31 6.55 4.39
C LEU A 141 -6.84 6.62 3.99
N ARG A 142 -6.41 7.76 3.46
CA ARG A 142 -5.02 8.00 3.12
C ARG A 142 -4.10 7.75 4.32
N GLN A 143 -2.92 7.17 4.08
CA GLN A 143 -1.84 7.03 5.05
C GLN A 143 -0.72 8.01 4.70
N PRO A 144 -0.75 9.25 5.23
CA PRO A 144 0.25 10.26 4.89
C PRO A 144 1.63 9.88 5.42
N GLY A 145 2.68 10.29 4.69
CA GLY A 145 4.07 10.13 5.07
C GLY A 145 4.89 11.35 4.69
N ALA A 146 6.02 11.56 5.37
CA ALA A 146 6.99 12.62 5.08
C ALA A 146 8.38 12.20 5.57
N GLY A 147 9.45 12.57 4.84
CA GLY A 147 10.81 12.17 5.20
C GLY A 147 10.98 10.65 5.27
N SER A 148 11.58 10.16 6.33
CA SER A 148 11.68 8.71 6.64
C SER A 148 10.44 8.19 7.37
N SER A 149 9.52 9.08 7.77
CA SER A 149 8.29 8.75 8.51
C SER A 149 7.25 8.09 7.60
N LEU A 150 7.48 6.81 7.29
CA LEU A 150 6.57 5.92 6.57
C LEU A 150 6.07 4.82 7.52
N PHE A 151 4.75 4.67 7.59
CA PHE A 151 4.14 3.64 8.43
C PHE A 151 4.43 2.24 7.90
N LYS A 152 4.91 1.36 8.76
CA LYS A 152 5.07 -0.07 8.45
C LYS A 152 3.74 -0.81 8.58
N THR A 153 3.52 -1.77 7.70
CA THR A 153 2.34 -2.63 7.73
C THR A 153 2.71 -4.03 8.20
N GLU A 154 1.95 -4.54 9.19
CA GLU A 154 2.07 -5.92 9.66
C GLU A 154 1.02 -6.79 8.95
N PRO A 155 1.43 -7.74 8.07
CA PRO A 155 0.48 -8.55 7.30
C PRO A 155 -0.46 -9.41 8.14
N TYR A 156 -0.07 -9.87 9.32
CA TYR A 156 -0.94 -10.64 10.21
C TYR A 156 -2.17 -9.86 10.69
N GLY A 157 -2.08 -8.53 10.74
CA GLY A 157 -3.19 -7.64 11.06
C GLY A 157 -4.16 -7.35 9.91
N LEU A 158 -3.95 -7.96 8.74
CA LEU A 158 -4.72 -7.67 7.53
C LEU A 158 -5.81 -8.71 7.28
N GLU A 159 -6.92 -8.25 6.74
CA GLU A 159 -7.96 -9.05 6.10
C GLU A 159 -7.69 -9.19 4.60
N GLY A 160 -7.05 -8.18 4.00
CA GLY A 160 -6.63 -8.20 2.62
C GLY A 160 -6.02 -6.90 2.15
N VAL A 161 -5.68 -6.83 0.87
CA VAL A 161 -5.25 -5.60 0.18
C VAL A 161 -6.01 -5.49 -1.13
N SER A 162 -6.64 -4.33 -1.37
CA SER A 162 -7.27 -4.02 -2.65
C SER A 162 -6.42 -2.98 -3.39
N ILE A 163 -6.13 -3.23 -4.66
CA ILE A 163 -5.20 -2.43 -5.46
C ILE A 163 -5.96 -1.83 -6.63
N LEU A 164 -6.07 -0.50 -6.68
CA LEU A 164 -6.65 0.27 -7.78
C LEU A 164 -5.49 0.87 -8.58
N ARG A 165 -5.33 0.45 -9.85
CA ARG A 165 -4.20 0.86 -10.69
C ARG A 165 -4.57 2.08 -11.54
N GLY A 166 -3.59 2.98 -11.68
CA GLY A 166 -3.74 4.24 -12.40
C GLY A 166 -4.30 5.39 -11.56
N PRO A 167 -4.37 6.60 -12.10
CA PRO A 167 -4.81 7.80 -11.42
C PRO A 167 -6.15 7.64 -10.72
N SER A 168 -6.24 8.03 -9.44
CA SER A 168 -7.43 7.79 -8.60
C SER A 168 -7.82 9.01 -7.74
N SER A 169 -7.29 10.20 -8.08
CA SER A 169 -7.54 11.41 -7.28
C SER A 169 -8.98 11.85 -7.26
N ALA A 170 -9.79 11.51 -8.26
CA ALA A 170 -11.20 11.84 -8.31
C ALA A 170 -12.03 11.34 -7.10
N LEU A 171 -11.52 10.32 -6.38
CA LEU A 171 -12.14 9.80 -5.14
C LEU A 171 -11.24 9.98 -3.92
N TYR A 172 -9.93 9.85 -4.10
CA TYR A 172 -8.99 9.67 -3.00
C TYR A 172 -8.10 10.90 -2.75
N GLY A 173 -8.26 11.99 -3.53
CA GLY A 173 -7.45 13.20 -3.41
C GLY A 173 -6.02 12.97 -3.88
N ALA A 174 -5.06 13.56 -3.20
CA ALA A 174 -3.66 13.51 -3.61
C ALA A 174 -3.13 12.07 -3.72
N THR A 175 -3.15 11.51 -4.93
CA THR A 175 -2.58 10.21 -5.31
C THR A 175 -1.63 10.39 -6.49
N GLY A 176 -0.70 9.41 -6.67
CA GLY A 176 0.20 9.41 -7.82
C GLY A 176 -0.39 8.72 -9.06
N ALA A 177 0.35 8.78 -10.16
CA ALA A 177 0.00 8.16 -11.44
C ALA A 177 -0.19 6.64 -11.36
N GLY A 178 0.53 5.95 -10.46
CA GLY A 178 0.46 4.49 -10.32
C GLY A 178 -0.84 3.98 -9.71
N GLY A 179 -1.57 4.81 -8.96
CA GLY A 179 -2.77 4.41 -8.24
C GLY A 179 -2.56 4.18 -6.76
N LEU A 180 -3.34 3.27 -6.16
CA LEU A 180 -3.32 3.06 -4.72
C LEU A 180 -3.44 1.59 -4.30
N HIS A 181 -2.89 1.30 -3.12
CA HIS A 181 -3.03 0.06 -2.36
C HIS A 181 -3.81 0.37 -1.09
N ASN A 182 -5.04 -0.11 -1.02
CA ASN A 182 -5.88 0.01 0.15
C ASN A 182 -5.68 -1.23 1.03
N ILE A 183 -5.02 -1.03 2.15
CA ILE A 183 -4.75 -2.03 3.17
C ILE A 183 -6.02 -2.16 4.02
N ILE A 184 -6.60 -3.36 4.09
CA ILE A 184 -7.83 -3.63 4.82
C ILE A 184 -7.47 -4.41 6.08
N THR A 185 -7.74 -3.80 7.24
CA THR A 185 -7.40 -4.39 8.54
C THR A 185 -8.49 -5.34 9.02
N LYS A 186 -8.13 -6.26 9.90
CA LYS A 186 -9.07 -7.21 10.50
C LYS A 186 -10.14 -6.50 11.33
N ARG A 187 -11.43 -6.85 11.11
CA ARG A 187 -12.59 -6.35 11.87
C ARG A 187 -13.13 -7.42 12.80
N PRO A 188 -13.90 -7.03 13.85
CA PRO A 188 -14.65 -7.98 14.67
C PRO A 188 -15.57 -8.87 13.83
N THR A 189 -15.65 -10.14 14.19
CA THR A 189 -16.51 -11.15 13.55
C THR A 189 -17.77 -11.37 14.38
N GLU A 190 -18.87 -11.71 13.72
CA GLU A 190 -20.12 -12.06 14.40
C GLU A 190 -20.05 -13.45 15.02
N GLU A 191 -19.25 -14.36 14.41
CA GLU A 191 -18.96 -15.68 14.95
C GLU A 191 -17.66 -15.68 15.79
N PRO A 192 -17.61 -16.48 16.89
CA PRO A 192 -16.39 -16.62 17.68
C PRO A 192 -15.23 -17.18 16.85
N PHE A 193 -14.09 -16.51 16.92
CA PHE A 193 -12.84 -16.94 16.29
C PHE A 193 -11.69 -16.80 17.27
N ARG A 194 -10.87 -17.84 17.41
CA ARG A 194 -9.69 -17.81 18.29
C ARG A 194 -8.56 -18.59 17.65
N GLU A 195 -7.42 -17.91 17.50
CA GLU A 195 -6.21 -18.48 16.92
C GLU A 195 -4.99 -18.11 17.75
N VAL A 196 -4.08 -19.06 17.91
CA VAL A 196 -2.71 -18.84 18.38
C VAL A 196 -1.76 -19.54 17.42
N GLN A 197 -0.70 -18.83 17.01
CA GLN A 197 0.29 -19.38 16.09
C GLN A 197 1.70 -19.08 16.60
N ARG A 198 2.61 -20.05 16.45
CA ARG A 198 4.04 -19.89 16.66
C ARG A 198 4.80 -20.15 15.38
N GLN A 199 5.81 -19.33 15.13
CA GLN A 199 6.67 -19.44 13.95
C GLN A 199 8.13 -19.51 14.35
N TYR A 200 8.89 -20.36 13.62
CA TYR A 200 10.34 -20.45 13.68
C TYR A 200 10.88 -20.42 12.25
N GLY A 201 11.98 -19.70 12.02
CA GLY A 201 12.50 -19.57 10.67
C GLY A 201 13.99 -19.29 10.60
N THR A 202 14.45 -19.11 9.37
CA THR A 202 15.80 -18.62 9.07
C THR A 202 16.05 -17.27 9.75
N GLU A 203 17.31 -16.87 9.84
CA GLU A 203 17.74 -15.63 10.50
C GLU A 203 17.29 -15.55 11.96
N GLN A 204 17.32 -16.69 12.67
CA GLN A 204 16.97 -16.82 14.08
C GLN A 204 15.57 -16.29 14.40
N ARG A 205 14.65 -16.37 13.43
CA ARG A 205 13.29 -15.87 13.58
C ARG A 205 12.52 -16.69 14.60
N TYR A 206 11.99 -15.99 15.59
CA TYR A 206 11.00 -16.45 16.53
C TYR A 206 9.81 -15.49 16.53
N GLN A 207 8.59 -16.01 16.34
CA GLN A 207 7.38 -15.20 16.37
C GLN A 207 6.25 -15.94 17.06
N THR A 208 5.50 -15.21 17.89
CA THR A 208 4.23 -15.67 18.45
C THR A 208 3.17 -14.66 18.09
N GLN A 209 2.02 -15.15 17.62
CA GLN A 209 0.90 -14.29 17.25
C GLN A 209 -0.42 -14.93 17.68
N PHE A 210 -1.43 -14.07 17.87
CA PHE A 210 -2.76 -14.48 18.28
C PHE A 210 -3.82 -13.58 17.65
N ASP A 211 -5.03 -14.13 17.48
CA ASP A 211 -6.18 -13.43 16.93
C ASP A 211 -7.46 -13.95 17.61
N PHE A 212 -8.12 -13.11 18.37
CA PHE A 212 -9.34 -13.44 19.12
C PHE A 212 -10.45 -12.50 18.71
N SER A 213 -11.58 -13.03 18.26
CA SER A 213 -12.71 -12.25 17.78
C SER A 213 -14.05 -12.93 18.15
N GLY A 214 -15.10 -12.15 18.16
CA GLY A 214 -16.48 -12.65 18.35
C GLY A 214 -17.36 -11.68 19.12
N PRO A 215 -18.61 -12.11 19.42
CA PRO A 215 -19.53 -11.34 20.24
C PRO A 215 -19.01 -11.24 21.69
N VAL A 216 -19.25 -10.09 22.33
CA VAL A 216 -18.93 -9.90 23.77
C VAL A 216 -19.81 -10.81 24.61
N ASN A 217 -21.06 -10.92 24.26
CA ASN A 217 -22.00 -11.96 24.73
C ASN A 217 -23.06 -12.22 23.65
N ASN A 218 -23.86 -13.30 23.81
CA ASN A 218 -24.80 -13.76 22.77
C ASN A 218 -26.07 -12.89 22.62
N THR A 219 -26.23 -11.83 23.38
CA THR A 219 -27.45 -11.01 23.39
C THR A 219 -27.20 -9.55 23.07
N ASP A 220 -25.96 -9.10 23.15
CA ASP A 220 -25.61 -7.70 22.97
C ASP A 220 -25.13 -7.43 21.53
N PRO A 221 -25.34 -6.23 21.00
CA PRO A 221 -24.91 -5.83 19.67
C PRO A 221 -23.42 -5.44 19.61
N PHE A 222 -22.59 -6.03 20.50
CA PHE A 222 -21.20 -5.68 20.68
C PHE A 222 -20.28 -6.85 20.31
N TYR A 223 -19.29 -6.56 19.48
CA TYR A 223 -18.29 -7.51 19.00
C TYR A 223 -16.89 -6.95 19.23
N TYR A 224 -15.94 -7.81 19.43
CA TYR A 224 -14.53 -7.44 19.63
C TYR A 224 -13.61 -8.24 18.73
N ARG A 225 -12.43 -7.70 18.44
CA ARG A 225 -11.28 -8.42 17.92
C ARG A 225 -10.01 -7.91 18.59
N LEU A 226 -9.12 -8.82 18.92
CA LEU A 226 -7.80 -8.50 19.43
C LEU A 226 -6.76 -9.34 18.69
N THR A 227 -6.00 -8.68 17.83
CA THR A 227 -4.89 -9.30 17.07
C THR A 227 -3.57 -8.83 17.67
N GLY A 228 -2.62 -9.73 17.85
CA GLY A 228 -1.31 -9.38 18.39
C GLY A 228 -0.19 -10.26 17.88
N LEU A 229 1.04 -9.70 17.92
CA LEU A 229 2.25 -10.37 17.43
C LEU A 229 3.47 -9.88 18.21
N TYR A 230 4.34 -10.80 18.55
CA TYR A 230 5.71 -10.55 19.01
C TYR A 230 6.68 -11.28 18.11
N ARG A 231 7.67 -10.58 17.58
CA ARG A 231 8.74 -11.10 16.72
C ARG A 231 10.09 -10.67 17.28
N ASP A 232 11.00 -11.63 17.35
CA ASP A 232 12.43 -11.46 17.58
C ASP A 232 13.13 -12.17 16.41
N ALA A 233 13.84 -11.41 15.58
CA ALA A 233 14.45 -11.93 14.36
C ALA A 233 15.64 -11.07 13.93
N ASN A 234 16.60 -11.69 13.25
CA ASN A 234 17.61 -10.99 12.51
C ASN A 234 17.23 -10.89 11.02
N THR A 235 18.04 -10.19 10.26
CA THR A 235 18.10 -10.28 8.81
C THR A 235 19.45 -10.91 8.41
N GLU A 236 19.65 -11.18 7.13
CA GLU A 236 20.94 -11.64 6.63
C GLU A 236 22.04 -10.56 6.70
N GLN A 237 21.68 -9.32 6.98
CA GLN A 237 22.61 -8.21 7.16
C GLN A 237 23.03 -8.07 8.63
N ILE A 238 24.31 -7.90 8.85
CA ILE A 238 24.90 -7.67 10.17
C ILE A 238 24.28 -6.44 10.83
N SER A 239 23.89 -6.56 12.12
CA SER A 239 23.32 -5.47 12.92
C SER A 239 22.06 -4.83 12.35
N VAL A 240 21.28 -5.60 11.59
CA VAL A 240 19.97 -5.21 11.08
C VAL A 240 18.94 -6.23 11.58
N PRO A 241 18.35 -6.02 12.78
CA PRO A 241 17.25 -6.86 13.28
C PRO A 241 15.94 -6.62 12.52
N ASP A 242 14.98 -7.54 12.68
CA ASP A 242 13.58 -7.38 12.27
C ASP A 242 12.66 -7.71 13.47
N ASP A 243 12.86 -6.97 14.57
CA ASP A 243 12.07 -7.16 15.79
C ASP A 243 10.76 -6.39 15.68
N ARG A 244 9.67 -6.99 16.18
CA ARG A 244 8.36 -6.33 16.15
C ARG A 244 7.48 -6.69 17.33
N ILE A 245 6.82 -5.67 17.87
CA ILE A 245 5.65 -5.80 18.74
C ILE A 245 4.48 -5.18 17.99
N TYR A 246 3.38 -5.89 17.90
CA TYR A 246 2.17 -5.42 17.23
C TYR A 246 0.94 -5.81 18.06
N ILE A 247 0.01 -4.88 18.23
CA ILE A 247 -1.29 -5.11 18.87
C ILE A 247 -2.34 -4.24 18.21
N ALA A 248 -3.46 -4.85 17.80
CA ALA A 248 -4.58 -4.20 17.14
C ALA A 248 -5.91 -4.61 17.81
N PRO A 249 -6.40 -3.84 18.77
CA PRO A 249 -7.75 -4.00 19.30
C PRO A 249 -8.77 -3.38 18.34
N ALA A 250 -9.89 -4.07 18.13
CA ALA A 250 -11.03 -3.55 17.40
C ALA A 250 -12.32 -3.84 18.16
N PHE A 251 -13.29 -2.95 18.02
CA PHE A 251 -14.59 -3.05 18.66
C PHE A 251 -15.68 -2.63 17.69
N MET A 252 -16.74 -3.40 17.57
CA MET A 252 -17.89 -3.10 16.72
C MET A 252 -19.17 -3.06 17.53
N TRP A 253 -19.99 -2.04 17.27
CA TRP A 253 -21.34 -1.89 17.77
C TRP A 253 -22.31 -1.89 16.58
N LYS A 254 -23.19 -2.90 16.55
CA LYS A 254 -24.20 -3.11 15.51
C LYS A 254 -25.54 -3.36 16.19
N PRO A 255 -26.27 -2.28 16.61
CA PRO A 255 -27.52 -2.42 17.34
C PRO A 255 -28.67 -2.95 16.49
N ASP A 256 -28.61 -2.71 15.19
CA ASP A 256 -29.58 -3.09 14.15
C ASP A 256 -28.86 -3.25 12.81
N GLU A 257 -29.62 -3.56 11.74
CA GLU A 257 -29.06 -3.71 10.38
C GLU A 257 -28.72 -2.37 9.71
N ASP A 258 -29.25 -1.25 10.24
CA ASP A 258 -29.08 0.08 9.66
C ASP A 258 -27.88 0.83 10.25
N THR A 259 -27.40 0.43 11.45
CA THR A 259 -26.38 1.18 12.19
C THR A 259 -25.18 0.31 12.52
N LYS A 260 -23.99 0.76 12.12
CA LYS A 260 -22.73 0.09 12.42
C LYS A 260 -21.66 1.10 12.79
N LEU A 261 -20.99 0.89 13.92
CA LEU A 261 -19.82 1.65 14.35
C LEU A 261 -18.69 0.68 14.64
N THR A 262 -17.60 0.77 13.91
CA THR A 262 -16.37 -0.01 14.17
C THR A 262 -15.24 0.90 14.60
N ILE A 263 -14.67 0.67 15.77
CA ILE A 263 -13.50 1.37 16.30
C ILE A 263 -12.29 0.48 16.08
N LEU A 264 -11.24 1.04 15.47
CA LEU A 264 -10.01 0.34 15.10
C LEU A 264 -8.82 1.00 15.79
N GLY A 265 -8.09 0.23 16.57
CA GLY A 265 -6.86 0.63 17.24
C GLY A 265 -5.66 -0.15 16.72
N GLU A 266 -4.48 0.44 16.75
CA GLU A 266 -3.21 -0.23 16.46
C GLU A 266 -2.08 0.42 17.22
N TYR A 267 -1.18 -0.39 17.75
CA TYR A 267 0.15 0.01 18.19
C TYR A 267 1.17 -0.97 17.63
N SER A 268 2.26 -0.44 17.07
CA SER A 268 3.39 -1.26 16.63
C SER A 268 4.71 -0.58 17.01
N ARG A 269 5.63 -1.39 17.49
CA ARG A 269 7.04 -1.04 17.66
C ARG A 269 7.88 -1.94 16.79
N THR A 270 8.69 -1.34 15.91
CA THR A 270 9.64 -2.05 15.03
C THR A 270 11.04 -1.60 15.39
N LYS A 271 11.97 -2.55 15.51
CA LYS A 271 13.40 -2.29 15.62
C LYS A 271 14.12 -2.88 14.42
N THR A 272 14.91 -2.04 13.75
CA THR A 272 15.74 -2.40 12.59
C THR A 272 17.11 -1.74 12.69
N GLY A 273 17.89 -1.75 11.62
CA GLY A 273 19.12 -0.94 11.54
C GLY A 273 18.87 0.41 10.88
N GLY A 274 19.63 1.42 11.22
CA GLY A 274 19.60 2.74 10.57
C GLY A 274 20.12 2.68 9.12
N THR A 275 21.01 1.73 8.82
CA THR A 275 21.48 1.38 7.48
C THR A 275 21.26 -0.10 7.22
N ALA A 276 20.78 -0.44 6.03
CA ALA A 276 20.58 -1.80 5.54
C ALA A 276 21.26 -2.00 4.17
N ALA A 277 22.37 -1.32 3.91
CA ALA A 277 23.03 -1.31 2.61
C ALA A 277 24.41 -2.01 2.67
N TYR A 278 24.81 -2.57 1.54
CA TYR A 278 26.17 -3.02 1.30
C TYR A 278 26.99 -1.91 0.64
N TYR A 279 28.29 -1.90 0.87
CA TYR A 279 29.21 -0.97 0.21
C TYR A 279 29.26 -1.26 -1.30
N ASN A 280 29.16 -0.21 -2.12
CA ASN A 280 29.44 -0.29 -3.54
C ASN A 280 30.86 0.19 -3.81
N ASP A 281 31.64 -0.60 -4.54
CA ASP A 281 33.00 -0.24 -4.91
C ASP A 281 33.02 0.94 -5.91
N PRO A 282 34.19 1.57 -6.18
CA PRO A 282 34.27 2.67 -7.14
C PRO A 282 33.87 2.31 -8.59
N ALA A 283 33.82 1.02 -8.93
CA ALA A 283 33.31 0.54 -10.22
C ALA A 283 31.78 0.38 -10.23
N GLY A 284 31.11 0.60 -9.08
CA GLY A 284 29.66 0.48 -8.94
C GLY A 284 29.17 -0.93 -8.63
N ASN A 285 30.07 -1.87 -8.30
CA ASN A 285 29.66 -3.22 -7.92
C ASN A 285 29.32 -3.28 -6.43
N VAL A 286 28.20 -3.96 -6.09
CA VAL A 286 27.86 -4.24 -4.70
C VAL A 286 28.82 -5.29 -4.13
N THR A 287 29.42 -4.98 -2.98
CA THR A 287 30.36 -5.88 -2.27
C THR A 287 29.61 -6.70 -1.20
N ASP A 288 30.34 -7.57 -0.49
CA ASP A 288 29.83 -8.28 0.69
C ASP A 288 30.02 -7.49 2.00
N TYR A 289 30.57 -6.28 1.93
CA TYR A 289 30.83 -5.46 3.11
C TYR A 289 29.55 -4.69 3.49
N PHE A 290 29.09 -4.87 4.73
CA PHE A 290 28.05 -4.01 5.30
C PHE A 290 28.55 -2.56 5.35
N ALA A 291 27.82 -1.64 4.70
CA ALA A 291 28.26 -0.24 4.59
C ALA A 291 28.15 0.52 5.93
N GLY A 292 27.33 0.06 6.86
CA GLY A 292 27.12 0.67 8.16
C GLY A 292 28.24 0.43 9.17
N ASN A 293 28.01 0.85 10.40
CA ASN A 293 28.85 0.57 11.55
C ASN A 293 28.06 -0.28 12.56
N PRO A 294 28.43 -1.54 12.82
CA PRO A 294 27.66 -2.42 13.71
C PRO A 294 27.41 -1.88 15.13
N ALA A 295 28.27 -0.98 15.63
CA ALA A 295 28.12 -0.33 16.92
C ALA A 295 27.31 0.98 16.87
N PHE A 296 26.87 1.43 15.69
CA PHE A 296 26.11 2.65 15.47
C PHE A 296 25.13 2.44 14.28
N ASN A 297 24.17 1.55 14.50
CA ASN A 297 23.19 1.15 13.47
C ASN A 297 21.87 0.72 14.13
N ASP A 298 21.15 1.67 14.68
CA ASP A 298 19.88 1.41 15.36
C ASP A 298 18.76 2.24 14.72
N SER A 299 17.58 1.66 14.58
CA SER A 299 16.38 2.38 14.16
C SER A 299 15.19 1.81 14.88
N ILE A 300 14.54 2.65 15.68
CA ILE A 300 13.35 2.31 16.46
C ILE A 300 12.19 3.14 15.95
N GLN A 301 11.18 2.44 15.43
CA GLN A 301 9.94 3.05 14.96
C GLN A 301 8.79 2.66 15.88
N ASN A 302 8.12 3.65 16.47
CA ASN A 302 6.89 3.48 17.24
C ASN A 302 5.74 4.14 16.50
N GLN A 303 4.69 3.40 16.20
CA GLN A 303 3.50 3.90 15.54
C GLN A 303 2.24 3.54 16.34
N ALA A 304 1.28 4.44 16.36
CA ALA A 304 -0.02 4.21 16.96
C ALA A 304 -1.12 4.84 16.10
N ARG A 305 -2.26 4.18 16.05
CA ARG A 305 -3.45 4.66 15.35
C ARG A 305 -4.69 4.38 16.17
N ILE A 306 -5.65 5.28 16.08
CA ILE A 306 -7.01 5.05 16.50
C ILE A 306 -7.94 5.72 15.51
N GLY A 307 -8.97 4.99 15.12
CA GLY A 307 -9.97 5.49 14.16
C GLY A 307 -11.30 4.80 14.35
N TYR A 308 -12.27 5.23 13.57
CA TYR A 308 -13.57 4.58 13.48
C TYR A 308 -14.12 4.62 12.06
N GLU A 309 -14.98 3.68 11.78
CA GLU A 309 -15.85 3.59 10.63
C GLU A 309 -17.30 3.61 11.16
N PHE A 310 -18.07 4.62 10.78
CA PHE A 310 -19.48 4.75 11.13
C PHE A 310 -20.32 4.69 9.86
N GLU A 311 -21.34 3.86 9.87
CA GLU A 311 -22.33 3.73 8.80
C GLU A 311 -23.72 3.75 9.41
N HIS A 312 -24.61 4.52 8.78
CA HIS A 312 -26.01 4.56 9.15
C HIS A 312 -26.89 4.73 7.90
N ARG A 313 -27.80 3.77 7.70
CA ARG A 313 -28.85 3.83 6.68
C ARG A 313 -29.97 4.72 7.20
N LEU A 314 -30.09 5.92 6.62
CA LEU A 314 -31.11 6.89 7.01
C LEU A 314 -32.49 6.47 6.54
N ASN A 315 -32.58 5.82 5.40
CA ASN A 315 -33.78 5.23 4.79
C ASN A 315 -33.37 4.37 3.57
N ASP A 316 -34.31 3.88 2.79
CA ASP A 316 -34.05 3.02 1.62
C ASP A 316 -33.24 3.70 0.50
N VAL A 317 -33.11 5.03 0.53
CA VAL A 317 -32.38 5.81 -0.48
C VAL A 317 -31.03 6.24 0.02
N PHE A 318 -30.89 6.69 1.28
CA PHE A 318 -29.71 7.37 1.78
C PHE A 318 -28.95 6.55 2.81
N VAL A 319 -27.62 6.43 2.60
CA VAL A 319 -26.67 5.89 3.57
C VAL A 319 -25.61 6.96 3.88
N PHE A 320 -25.44 7.28 5.15
CA PHE A 320 -24.38 8.15 5.62
C PHE A 320 -23.21 7.33 6.15
N ARG A 321 -21.98 7.68 5.74
CA ARG A 321 -20.74 7.09 6.26
C ARG A 321 -19.78 8.18 6.71
N GLN A 322 -19.07 7.90 7.80
CA GLN A 322 -17.97 8.73 8.24
C GLN A 322 -16.83 7.85 8.71
N ASN A 323 -15.66 8.01 8.10
CA ASN A 323 -14.44 7.34 8.49
C ASN A 323 -13.46 8.39 9.02
N ALA A 324 -12.85 8.11 10.18
CA ALA A 324 -11.87 9.02 10.76
C ALA A 324 -10.73 8.26 11.41
N ARG A 325 -9.50 8.80 11.32
CA ARG A 325 -8.32 8.20 11.94
C ARG A 325 -7.31 9.26 12.35
N VAL A 326 -6.80 9.14 13.56
CA VAL A 326 -5.59 9.81 14.04
C VAL A 326 -4.47 8.78 14.07
N SER A 327 -3.31 9.17 13.54
CA SER A 327 -2.12 8.33 13.50
C SER A 327 -0.91 9.11 14.00
N THR A 328 -0.02 8.45 14.74
CA THR A 328 1.25 9.00 15.18
C THR A 328 2.38 8.04 14.83
N LEU A 329 3.52 8.58 14.44
CA LEU A 329 4.73 7.84 14.13
C LEU A 329 5.92 8.59 14.71
N ASN A 330 6.79 7.88 15.44
CA ASN A 330 8.05 8.40 15.93
C ASN A 330 9.16 7.44 15.48
N ILE A 331 10.23 7.99 14.94
CA ILE A 331 11.44 7.25 14.53
C ILE A 331 12.64 7.92 15.19
N ASP A 332 13.43 7.12 15.90
CA ASP A 332 14.75 7.48 16.38
C ASP A 332 15.74 6.58 15.66
N ALA A 333 16.76 7.13 14.98
CA ALA A 333 17.72 6.32 14.24
C ALA A 333 19.13 6.90 14.26
N ASP A 334 20.07 5.97 14.38
CA ASP A 334 21.51 6.17 14.23
C ASP A 334 22.00 5.36 13.03
N TRP A 335 22.74 5.99 12.14
CA TRP A 335 23.22 5.37 10.93
C TRP A 335 24.67 5.74 10.61
N ALA A 336 25.37 4.85 9.95
CA ALA A 336 26.65 5.14 9.30
C ALA A 336 26.65 4.55 7.89
N PHE A 337 27.42 5.13 6.98
CA PHE A 337 27.49 4.71 5.59
C PHE A 337 28.87 4.88 4.99
N ALA A 338 29.46 3.77 4.52
CA ALA A 338 30.73 3.76 3.80
C ALA A 338 30.53 4.19 2.33
N TYR A 339 31.35 5.15 1.86
CA TYR A 339 31.16 5.76 0.54
C TYR A 339 32.39 5.76 -0.38
N ALA A 340 33.60 5.72 0.15
CA ALA A 340 34.82 5.75 -0.67
C ALA A 340 36.01 5.15 0.05
N PRO A 341 36.99 4.56 -0.67
CA PRO A 341 38.31 4.21 -0.10
C PRO A 341 39.02 5.45 0.42
N SER A 342 39.72 5.30 1.53
CA SER A 342 40.62 6.32 2.03
C SER A 342 41.79 6.54 1.06
N SER A 343 42.16 7.79 0.82
CA SER A 343 43.32 8.14 -0.02
C SER A 343 44.65 7.72 0.57
N VAL A 344 44.73 7.47 1.88
CA VAL A 344 45.97 7.06 2.59
C VAL A 344 46.07 5.54 2.68
N ASN A 345 45.00 4.84 2.93
CA ASN A 345 44.97 3.39 3.04
C ASN A 345 43.69 2.85 2.35
N PRO A 346 43.80 2.24 1.15
CA PRO A 346 42.64 1.71 0.42
C PRO A 346 41.87 0.59 1.14
N SER A 347 42.48 -0.07 2.14
CA SER A 347 41.75 -1.05 2.97
C SER A 347 40.79 -0.40 3.97
N LEU A 348 40.85 0.92 4.13
CA LEU A 348 39.93 1.68 4.97
C LEU A 348 38.96 2.45 4.10
N LEU A 349 37.64 2.22 4.32
CA LEU A 349 36.57 2.95 3.63
C LEU A 349 36.07 4.08 4.52
N SER A 350 36.10 5.31 4.01
CA SER A 350 35.54 6.47 4.71
C SER A 350 34.05 6.29 4.96
N ARG A 351 33.58 6.60 6.19
CA ARG A 351 32.17 6.52 6.57
C ARG A 351 31.65 7.86 7.09
N SER A 352 30.53 8.32 6.56
CA SER A 352 29.68 9.32 7.22
C SER A 352 28.86 8.66 8.31
N ALA A 353 28.36 9.45 9.26
CA ALA A 353 27.40 9.05 10.27
C ALA A 353 26.34 10.12 10.43
N GLY A 354 25.20 9.74 10.97
CA GLY A 354 24.14 10.68 11.31
C GLY A 354 23.16 10.07 12.30
N THR A 355 22.40 10.97 12.91
CA THR A 355 21.28 10.63 13.78
C THR A 355 20.07 11.44 13.34
N PHE A 356 18.85 10.89 13.49
CA PHE A 356 17.64 11.67 13.31
C PHE A 356 16.53 11.23 14.28
N ASP A 357 15.72 12.24 14.69
CA ASP A 357 14.46 12.07 15.45
C ASP A 357 13.33 12.64 14.58
N GLU A 358 12.48 11.77 14.06
CA GLU A 358 11.30 12.18 13.28
C GLU A 358 10.01 11.88 14.02
N ARG A 359 9.07 12.81 13.92
CA ARG A 359 7.73 12.67 14.50
C ARG A 359 6.69 13.14 13.51
N LEU A 360 5.74 12.26 13.23
CA LEU A 360 4.61 12.52 12.35
C LEU A 360 3.31 12.34 13.14
N THR A 361 2.37 13.26 12.93
CA THR A 361 0.98 13.13 13.38
C THR A 361 0.07 13.45 12.21
N ALA A 362 -0.89 12.59 11.95
CA ALA A 362 -1.87 12.76 10.90
C ALA A 362 -3.29 12.58 11.42
N LEU A 363 -4.20 13.43 10.96
CA LEU A 363 -5.66 13.30 11.10
C LEU A 363 -6.26 13.20 9.70
N VAL A 364 -7.05 12.17 9.47
CA VAL A 364 -7.79 11.99 8.21
C VAL A 364 -9.25 11.73 8.55
N ILE A 365 -10.17 12.45 7.89
CA ILE A 365 -11.62 12.30 8.03
C ILE A 365 -12.22 12.27 6.64
N ASP A 366 -13.12 11.35 6.36
CA ASP A 366 -13.89 11.25 5.14
C ASP A 366 -15.39 11.12 5.48
N ASN A 367 -16.20 12.06 5.02
CA ASN A 367 -17.65 12.08 5.20
C ASN A 367 -18.28 11.76 3.85
N GLN A 368 -19.22 10.84 3.83
CA GLN A 368 -19.85 10.32 2.63
C GLN A 368 -21.38 10.28 2.80
N LEU A 369 -22.08 10.69 1.77
CA LEU A 369 -23.51 10.48 1.62
C LEU A 369 -23.75 9.75 0.30
N GLU A 370 -24.22 8.53 0.38
CA GLU A 370 -24.62 7.72 -0.76
C GLU A 370 -26.15 7.81 -0.92
N ALA A 371 -26.60 7.92 -2.16
CA ALA A 371 -28.01 7.87 -2.51
C ALA A 371 -28.23 6.86 -3.63
N GLN A 372 -29.11 5.88 -3.40
CA GLN A 372 -29.55 4.88 -4.40
C GLN A 372 -30.96 5.20 -4.81
N PHE A 373 -31.21 5.45 -6.11
CA PHE A 373 -32.52 5.81 -6.63
C PHE A 373 -32.60 5.50 -8.14
N GLU A 374 -33.83 5.47 -8.65
CA GLU A 374 -34.12 5.22 -10.06
C GLU A 374 -34.67 6.47 -10.73
N THR A 375 -34.29 6.71 -11.99
CA THR A 375 -34.94 7.71 -12.87
C THR A 375 -35.48 7.01 -14.12
N GLY A 376 -36.68 6.50 -14.03
CA GLY A 376 -37.30 5.68 -15.06
C GLY A 376 -36.68 4.30 -15.15
N ALA A 377 -35.94 4.01 -16.19
CA ALA A 377 -35.24 2.73 -16.38
C ALA A 377 -33.71 2.83 -16.05
N VAL A 378 -33.30 3.87 -15.38
CA VAL A 378 -31.89 4.14 -15.04
C VAL A 378 -31.72 4.08 -13.55
N ASP A 379 -30.81 3.21 -13.06
CA ASP A 379 -30.41 3.11 -11.66
C ASP A 379 -29.26 4.02 -11.40
N HIS A 380 -29.25 4.71 -10.27
CA HIS A 380 -28.23 5.61 -9.82
C HIS A 380 -27.67 5.21 -8.47
N THR A 381 -26.35 5.16 -8.34
CA THR A 381 -25.65 5.14 -7.05
C THR A 381 -24.80 6.41 -6.98
N LEU A 382 -25.39 7.47 -6.42
CA LEU A 382 -24.78 8.78 -6.27
C LEU A 382 -24.02 8.86 -4.95
N LEU A 383 -22.75 9.23 -4.99
CA LEU A 383 -21.88 9.42 -3.84
C LEU A 383 -21.39 10.85 -3.80
N ALA A 384 -21.71 11.58 -2.73
CA ALA A 384 -21.15 12.88 -2.40
C ALA A 384 -20.24 12.79 -1.17
N GLY A 385 -19.10 13.47 -1.18
CA GLY A 385 -18.20 13.41 -0.03
C GLY A 385 -17.38 14.67 0.21
N LEU A 386 -16.92 14.75 1.45
CA LEU A 386 -16.02 15.79 1.95
C LEU A 386 -14.95 15.13 2.81
N ASP A 387 -13.69 15.25 2.43
CA ASP A 387 -12.59 14.78 3.25
C ASP A 387 -11.64 15.90 3.71
N LEU A 388 -10.98 15.60 4.81
CA LEU A 388 -9.97 16.45 5.44
C LEU A 388 -8.76 15.59 5.77
N THR A 389 -7.58 16.04 5.38
CA THR A 389 -6.30 15.50 5.83
C THR A 389 -5.48 16.61 6.45
N ARG A 390 -4.97 16.38 7.66
CA ARG A 390 -3.94 17.19 8.29
C ARG A 390 -2.74 16.34 8.61
N LEU A 391 -1.56 16.77 8.15
CA LEU A 391 -0.27 16.17 8.46
C LEU A 391 0.59 17.21 9.19
N ARG A 392 1.20 16.81 10.30
CA ARG A 392 2.29 17.56 10.92
C ARG A 392 3.49 16.63 11.09
N TRP A 393 4.58 17.01 10.46
CA TRP A 393 5.85 16.29 10.54
C TRP A 393 6.95 17.18 11.08
N ARG A 394 7.81 16.62 11.91
CA ARG A 394 9.01 17.27 12.43
C ARG A 394 10.18 16.30 12.29
N SER A 395 11.30 16.79 11.77
CA SER A 395 12.60 16.11 11.77
C SER A 395 13.63 16.94 12.53
N LEU A 396 14.46 16.25 13.28
CA LEU A 396 15.73 16.74 13.80
C LEU A 396 16.81 15.85 13.19
N ASP A 397 17.74 16.45 12.48
CA ASP A 397 18.81 15.75 11.79
C ASP A 397 20.17 16.23 12.32
N GLY A 398 21.10 15.31 12.53
CA GLY A 398 22.49 15.58 12.88
C GLY A 398 23.43 14.80 12.00
N ARG A 399 24.54 15.41 11.60
CA ARG A 399 25.56 14.79 10.76
C ARG A 399 26.90 14.76 11.43
N GLY A 400 27.63 13.66 11.22
CA GLY A 400 28.93 13.43 11.83
C GLY A 400 29.77 12.45 11.01
N VAL A 401 30.82 11.96 11.63
CA VAL A 401 31.79 11.04 11.02
C VAL A 401 31.89 9.77 11.86
N SER A 402 31.79 8.63 11.22
CA SER A 402 32.11 7.33 11.82
C SER A 402 33.57 6.95 11.56
N PRO A 403 34.24 6.22 12.46
CA PRO A 403 35.50 5.59 12.14
C PRO A 403 35.41 4.78 10.83
N PRO A 404 36.50 4.74 10.01
CA PRO A 404 36.47 4.04 8.73
C PRO A 404 36.13 2.55 8.87
N LEU A 405 35.49 1.98 7.85
CA LEU A 405 35.33 0.54 7.74
C LEU A 405 36.67 -0.09 7.30
N ASP A 406 37.20 -1.02 8.10
CA ASP A 406 38.36 -1.82 7.72
C ASP A 406 37.90 -3.06 6.93
N THR A 407 38.27 -3.13 5.65
CA THR A 407 37.93 -4.28 4.80
C THR A 407 38.61 -5.59 5.22
N ASN A 408 39.67 -5.53 6.05
CA ASN A 408 40.29 -6.72 6.64
C ASN A 408 39.50 -7.23 7.88
N ASN A 409 38.68 -6.39 8.48
CA ASN A 409 37.80 -6.74 9.59
C ASN A 409 36.41 -6.07 9.45
N PRO A 410 35.64 -6.42 8.41
CA PRO A 410 34.43 -5.67 7.98
C PRO A 410 33.29 -5.77 8.96
N THR A 411 33.32 -6.69 9.92
CA THR A 411 32.26 -6.90 10.92
C THR A 411 32.50 -6.16 12.23
N ALA A 412 33.68 -5.53 12.39
CA ALA A 412 34.02 -4.80 13.61
C ALA A 412 33.19 -3.52 13.75
N GLY A 413 32.47 -3.41 14.86
CA GLY A 413 31.87 -2.16 15.32
C GLY A 413 32.94 -1.21 15.86
N ALA A 414 32.74 0.08 15.64
CA ALA A 414 33.60 1.13 16.17
C ALA A 414 32.79 2.21 16.87
N PHE A 415 33.29 2.72 17.98
CA PHE A 415 32.62 3.80 18.71
C PHE A 415 32.49 5.05 17.85
N VAL A 416 31.29 5.60 17.77
CA VAL A 416 30.98 6.90 17.17
C VAL A 416 30.70 7.89 18.30
N ALA A 417 31.35 9.06 18.26
CA ALA A 417 31.06 10.11 19.22
C ALA A 417 29.59 10.56 19.07
N PRO A 418 28.93 11.01 20.16
CA PRO A 418 27.58 11.58 20.08
C PRO A 418 27.50 12.66 19.01
N ILE A 419 26.43 12.65 18.22
CA ILE A 419 26.18 13.58 17.13
C ILE A 419 25.05 14.53 17.61
N ASP A 420 25.35 15.82 17.62
CA ASP A 420 24.34 16.84 17.91
C ASP A 420 23.47 17.09 16.68
N PHE A 421 22.21 17.46 16.89
CA PHE A 421 21.32 17.88 15.81
C PHE A 421 21.77 19.25 15.26
N ASP A 422 21.88 19.34 13.96
CA ASP A 422 22.28 20.55 13.23
C ASP A 422 21.12 21.20 12.45
N THR A 423 20.09 20.42 12.13
CA THR A 423 18.94 20.88 11.33
C THR A 423 17.62 20.46 11.98
N ARG A 424 16.64 21.36 11.94
CA ARG A 424 15.26 21.09 12.31
C ARG A 424 14.33 21.47 11.19
N THR A 425 13.51 20.51 10.75
CA THR A 425 12.43 20.75 9.78
C THR A 425 11.09 20.54 10.45
N VAL A 426 10.13 21.43 10.21
CA VAL A 426 8.73 21.30 10.62
C VAL A 426 7.86 21.55 9.40
N GLN A 427 7.01 20.58 9.05
CA GLN A 427 6.03 20.69 7.97
C GLN A 427 4.62 20.54 8.55
N ASP A 428 3.73 21.48 8.22
CA ASP A 428 2.29 21.40 8.52
C ASP A 428 1.54 21.46 7.18
N GLN A 429 0.78 20.41 6.86
CA GLN A 429 0.02 20.31 5.61
C GLN A 429 -1.46 20.08 5.92
N TRP A 430 -2.31 20.85 5.22
CA TRP A 430 -3.74 20.69 5.21
C TRP A 430 -4.22 20.41 3.81
N GLN A 431 -5.12 19.45 3.68
CA GLN A 431 -5.85 19.16 2.46
C GLN A 431 -7.34 19.06 2.79
N VAL A 432 -8.16 19.73 2.00
CA VAL A 432 -9.63 19.62 2.02
C VAL A 432 -10.06 19.27 0.61
N GLY A 433 -10.90 18.23 0.48
CA GLY A 433 -11.41 17.78 -0.81
C GLY A 433 -12.92 17.61 -0.78
N THR A 434 -13.58 18.05 -1.83
CA THR A 434 -15.02 17.76 -2.09
C THR A 434 -15.14 16.92 -3.34
N TYR A 435 -15.97 15.88 -3.32
CA TYR A 435 -16.13 15.00 -4.47
C TYR A 435 -17.58 14.58 -4.67
N LEU A 436 -17.90 14.29 -5.92
CA LEU A 436 -19.19 13.78 -6.36
C LEU A 436 -18.93 12.70 -7.42
N GLN A 437 -19.61 11.57 -7.30
CA GLN A 437 -19.59 10.49 -8.27
C GLN A 437 -20.99 9.93 -8.45
N ASP A 438 -21.35 9.60 -9.68
CA ASP A 438 -22.55 8.83 -10.00
C ASP A 438 -22.17 7.55 -10.77
N GLN A 439 -22.66 6.43 -10.31
CA GLN A 439 -22.65 5.16 -11.02
C GLN A 439 -24.04 4.95 -11.58
N ILE A 440 -24.14 4.96 -12.89
CA ILE A 440 -25.37 4.96 -13.66
C ILE A 440 -25.48 3.61 -14.36
N ARG A 441 -26.54 2.85 -14.09
CA ARG A 441 -26.84 1.61 -14.78
C ARG A 441 -28.08 1.77 -15.64
N TYR A 442 -27.95 1.41 -16.89
CA TYR A 442 -29.05 1.33 -17.83
C TYR A 442 -28.98 0.03 -18.62
N ASP A 443 -29.82 -0.93 -18.29
CA ASP A 443 -29.76 -2.28 -18.83
C ASP A 443 -28.34 -2.88 -18.61
N ALA A 444 -27.65 -3.30 -19.65
CA ALA A 444 -26.29 -3.82 -19.60
C ALA A 444 -25.18 -2.74 -19.55
N TRP A 445 -25.51 -1.46 -19.67
CA TRP A 445 -24.55 -0.37 -19.65
C TRP A 445 -24.26 0.12 -18.23
N ILE A 446 -23.00 0.31 -17.92
CA ILE A 446 -22.52 0.82 -16.63
C ILE A 446 -21.65 2.04 -16.92
N LEU A 447 -22.12 3.23 -16.52
CA LEU A 447 -21.38 4.48 -16.66
C LEU A 447 -21.01 5.00 -15.26
N THR A 448 -19.73 5.24 -15.03
CA THR A 448 -19.23 5.90 -13.81
C THR A 448 -18.68 7.27 -14.20
N VAL A 449 -19.18 8.33 -13.57
CA VAL A 449 -18.69 9.71 -13.76
C VAL A 449 -18.41 10.29 -12.39
N GLY A 450 -17.23 10.87 -12.20
CA GLY A 450 -16.86 11.50 -10.93
C GLY A 450 -15.93 12.69 -11.12
N GLY A 451 -16.04 13.62 -10.19
CA GLY A 451 -15.18 14.79 -10.12
C GLY A 451 -14.88 15.19 -8.68
N ARG A 452 -13.73 15.79 -8.48
CA ARG A 452 -13.23 16.22 -7.18
C ARG A 452 -12.46 17.52 -7.30
N TYR A 453 -12.60 18.36 -6.29
CA TYR A 453 -11.80 19.57 -6.15
C TYR A 453 -11.08 19.60 -4.80
N ASP A 454 -9.77 19.82 -4.84
CA ASP A 454 -8.89 19.83 -3.67
C ASP A 454 -8.26 21.20 -3.45
N TRP A 455 -8.13 21.56 -2.17
CA TRP A 455 -7.32 22.66 -1.68
C TRP A 455 -6.25 22.09 -0.77
N VAL A 456 -4.98 22.40 -1.04
CA VAL A 456 -3.83 21.98 -0.26
C VAL A 456 -3.03 23.19 0.18
N SER A 457 -2.65 23.25 1.45
CA SER A 457 -1.74 24.24 2.01
C SER A 457 -0.62 23.52 2.73
N THR A 458 0.63 23.82 2.39
CA THR A 458 1.82 23.24 3.01
C THR A 458 2.74 24.36 3.46
N ASP A 459 3.05 24.41 4.75
CA ASP A 459 4.03 25.29 5.34
C ASP A 459 5.21 24.46 5.83
N THR A 460 6.44 24.81 5.44
CA THR A 460 7.67 24.12 5.83
C THR A 460 8.66 25.12 6.42
N ASP A 461 9.02 24.93 7.68
CA ASP A 461 10.01 25.68 8.41
C ASP A 461 11.30 24.87 8.51
N ASN A 462 12.39 25.35 7.94
CA ASN A 462 13.73 24.80 8.08
C ASN A 462 14.57 25.73 8.97
N THR A 463 15.10 25.19 10.05
CA THR A 463 15.96 25.90 11.01
C THR A 463 17.34 25.26 11.03
N ASP A 464 18.38 26.02 10.72
CA ASP A 464 19.77 25.69 11.03
C ASP A 464 19.99 25.92 12.52
N LEU A 465 20.23 24.86 13.28
CA LEU A 465 20.33 24.91 14.74
C LEU A 465 21.68 25.51 15.23
N SER A 466 22.69 25.56 14.35
CA SER A 466 23.98 26.16 14.66
C SER A 466 23.94 27.71 14.60
N THR A 467 23.19 28.25 13.67
CA THR A 467 23.04 29.70 13.42
C THR A 467 21.71 30.27 13.89
N ASN A 468 20.73 29.41 14.20
CA ASN A 468 19.32 29.73 14.41
C ASN A 468 18.66 30.46 13.21
N ALA A 469 19.20 30.28 12.01
CA ALA A 469 18.60 30.80 10.80
C ALA A 469 17.35 30.00 10.44
N LEU A 470 16.22 30.71 10.23
CA LEU A 470 14.94 30.12 9.83
C LEU A 470 14.64 30.48 8.37
N THR A 471 14.28 29.45 7.61
CA THR A 471 13.71 29.60 6.26
C THR A 471 12.33 28.99 6.24
N THR A 472 11.31 29.78 5.87
CA THR A 472 9.93 29.32 5.74
C THR A 472 9.52 29.26 4.27
N ILE A 473 8.95 28.13 3.85
CA ILE A 473 8.38 27.92 2.52
C ILE A 473 6.89 27.67 2.70
N SER A 474 6.06 28.53 2.12
CA SER A 474 4.60 28.39 2.13
C SER A 474 4.08 28.14 0.72
N GLN A 475 3.26 27.10 0.57
CA GLN A 475 2.71 26.67 -0.71
C GLN A 475 1.21 26.44 -0.61
N LYS A 476 0.48 26.85 -1.65
CA LYS A 476 -0.97 26.64 -1.76
C LYS A 476 -1.31 26.13 -3.14
N ASP A 477 -1.84 24.91 -3.19
CA ASP A 477 -2.21 24.24 -4.42
C ASP A 477 -3.73 24.04 -4.48
N LYS A 478 -4.23 23.97 -5.71
CA LYS A 478 -5.62 23.62 -6.01
C LYS A 478 -5.61 22.70 -7.21
N ALA A 479 -6.42 21.66 -7.16
CA ALA A 479 -6.51 20.72 -8.26
C ALA A 479 -7.95 20.27 -8.48
N PHE A 480 -8.32 20.11 -9.74
CA PHE A 480 -9.53 19.39 -10.15
C PHE A 480 -9.12 18.04 -10.71
N SER A 481 -9.73 16.97 -10.21
CA SER A 481 -9.53 15.62 -10.70
C SER A 481 -10.84 15.03 -11.16
N SER A 482 -10.80 14.23 -12.23
CA SER A 482 -11.98 13.62 -12.84
C SER A 482 -11.76 12.17 -13.19
N ARG A 483 -12.87 11.42 -13.25
CA ARG A 483 -12.91 10.06 -13.81
C ARG A 483 -14.19 9.89 -14.60
N VAL A 484 -14.08 9.19 -15.73
CA VAL A 484 -15.20 8.71 -16.52
C VAL A 484 -14.87 7.29 -16.95
N GLY A 485 -15.82 6.38 -16.76
CA GLY A 485 -15.66 5.00 -17.19
C GLY A 485 -16.98 4.42 -17.69
N LEU A 486 -16.92 3.69 -18.80
CA LEU A 486 -18.06 3.05 -19.42
C LEU A 486 -17.77 1.55 -19.54
N GLY A 487 -18.67 0.72 -19.03
CA GLY A 487 -18.66 -0.73 -19.16
C GLY A 487 -19.94 -1.24 -19.84
N TYR A 488 -19.86 -2.43 -20.38
CA TYR A 488 -21.02 -3.14 -20.95
C TYR A 488 -21.02 -4.59 -20.47
N GLU A 489 -21.99 -4.97 -19.69
CA GLU A 489 -22.14 -6.33 -19.17
C GLU A 489 -22.86 -7.22 -20.20
N THR A 490 -22.19 -8.27 -20.64
CA THR A 490 -22.77 -9.23 -21.58
C THR A 490 -23.44 -10.39 -20.85
N ASP A 491 -24.45 -11.02 -21.47
CA ASP A 491 -25.19 -12.17 -20.91
C ASP A 491 -24.30 -13.38 -20.55
N PHE A 492 -23.05 -13.42 -21.04
CA PHE A 492 -22.11 -14.51 -20.79
C PHE A 492 -21.00 -14.14 -19.81
N GLY A 493 -21.15 -13.03 -19.04
CA GLY A 493 -20.27 -12.65 -17.93
C GLY A 493 -18.99 -11.91 -18.33
N VAL A 494 -18.89 -11.41 -19.56
CA VAL A 494 -17.79 -10.55 -20.02
C VAL A 494 -18.19 -9.09 -19.94
N VAL A 495 -17.32 -8.25 -19.37
CA VAL A 495 -17.53 -6.81 -19.26
C VAL A 495 -16.34 -6.07 -19.88
N PRO A 496 -16.40 -5.71 -21.19
CA PRO A 496 -15.50 -4.74 -21.77
C PRO A 496 -15.74 -3.35 -21.17
N TYR A 497 -14.67 -2.57 -20.99
CA TYR A 497 -14.77 -1.21 -20.47
C TYR A 497 -13.73 -0.29 -21.11
N ALA A 498 -13.99 1.02 -21.01
CA ALA A 498 -13.04 2.07 -21.30
C ALA A 498 -13.14 3.14 -20.22
N SER A 499 -12.02 3.73 -19.83
CA SER A 499 -12.01 4.80 -18.82
C SER A 499 -10.92 5.84 -19.08
N TYR A 500 -11.20 7.05 -18.56
CA TYR A 500 -10.27 8.15 -18.43
C TYR A 500 -10.24 8.61 -16.98
N SER A 501 -9.06 8.86 -16.44
CA SER A 501 -8.90 9.31 -15.05
C SER A 501 -7.68 10.21 -14.89
N THR A 502 -7.77 11.15 -13.93
CA THR A 502 -6.69 12.08 -13.61
C THR A 502 -6.30 11.99 -12.14
N ALA A 503 -5.04 12.35 -11.85
CA ALA A 503 -4.56 12.50 -10.48
C ALA A 503 -3.58 13.65 -10.35
N PHE A 504 -3.40 14.11 -9.11
CA PHE A 504 -2.39 15.06 -8.73
C PHE A 504 -1.71 14.67 -7.42
N ALA A 505 -0.45 15.06 -7.26
CA ALA A 505 0.30 14.88 -6.00
C ALA A 505 1.03 16.20 -5.67
N PRO A 506 0.74 16.85 -4.53
CA PRO A 506 1.46 18.04 -4.10
C PRO A 506 2.94 17.72 -3.84
N ASN A 507 3.83 18.62 -4.26
CA ASN A 507 5.26 18.52 -4.03
C ASN A 507 5.68 19.63 -3.06
N ALA A 508 6.21 19.27 -1.90
CA ALA A 508 6.75 20.24 -0.96
C ALA A 508 8.16 20.69 -1.40
N GLY A 509 8.47 21.99 -1.21
CA GLY A 509 9.79 22.55 -1.51
C GLY A 509 9.79 23.59 -2.63
N VAL A 510 10.99 23.97 -3.04
CA VAL A 510 11.21 24.96 -4.10
C VAL A 510 12.09 24.40 -5.21
N ASN A 511 11.79 24.78 -6.42
CA ASN A 511 12.65 24.57 -7.57
C ASN A 511 13.89 25.45 -7.41
N GLN A 512 15.03 24.85 -7.15
CA GLN A 512 16.29 25.52 -6.85
C GLN A 512 16.88 26.29 -8.05
N GLU A 513 16.33 26.09 -9.26
CA GLU A 513 16.70 26.85 -10.44
C GLU A 513 15.92 28.16 -10.54
N THR A 514 14.65 28.18 -10.16
CA THR A 514 13.74 29.32 -10.34
C THR A 514 13.38 30.03 -9.03
N ASP A 515 13.74 29.42 -7.88
CA ASP A 515 13.37 29.88 -6.53
C ASP A 515 11.84 30.00 -6.33
N GLN A 516 11.06 29.17 -7.06
CA GLN A 516 9.61 29.11 -6.95
C GLN A 516 9.18 27.80 -6.29
N PRO A 517 8.08 27.80 -5.53
CA PRO A 517 7.49 26.55 -5.02
C PRO A 517 7.21 25.57 -6.16
N PHE A 518 7.40 24.28 -5.89
CA PHE A 518 7.04 23.25 -6.85
C PHE A 518 5.54 23.25 -7.14
N LYS A 519 5.18 23.00 -8.39
CA LYS A 519 3.80 22.69 -8.76
C LYS A 519 3.45 21.26 -8.35
N PRO A 520 2.17 20.92 -8.18
CA PRO A 520 1.77 19.53 -8.10
C PRO A 520 2.23 18.73 -9.31
N THR A 521 2.65 17.49 -9.09
CA THR A 521 2.76 16.50 -10.17
C THR A 521 1.35 16.14 -10.62
N GLU A 522 1.07 16.21 -11.91
CA GLU A 522 -0.23 15.89 -12.51
C GLU A 522 -0.10 14.65 -13.39
N SER A 523 -1.16 13.85 -13.47
CA SER A 523 -1.18 12.67 -14.32
C SER A 523 -2.56 12.41 -14.88
N GLU A 524 -2.58 11.85 -16.09
CA GLU A 524 -3.78 11.40 -16.79
C GLU A 524 -3.58 9.98 -17.35
N GLN A 525 -4.67 9.24 -17.43
CA GLN A 525 -4.68 7.88 -17.96
C GLN A 525 -5.88 7.66 -18.86
N GLU A 526 -5.61 6.97 -19.96
CA GLU A 526 -6.58 6.29 -20.80
C GLU A 526 -6.42 4.77 -20.59
N GLU A 527 -7.51 4.07 -20.34
CA GLU A 527 -7.50 2.62 -20.15
C GLU A 527 -8.66 1.97 -20.90
N ILE A 528 -8.38 0.88 -21.59
CA ILE A 528 -9.40 -0.02 -22.14
C ILE A 528 -9.13 -1.43 -21.63
N GLY A 529 -10.17 -2.14 -21.24
CA GLY A 529 -9.98 -3.48 -20.70
C GLY A 529 -11.22 -4.35 -20.80
N VAL A 530 -11.06 -5.55 -20.31
CA VAL A 530 -12.11 -6.55 -20.24
C VAL A 530 -12.00 -7.32 -18.94
N LYS A 531 -13.13 -7.57 -18.30
CA LYS A 531 -13.25 -8.45 -17.14
C LYS A 531 -14.17 -9.59 -17.50
N TYR A 532 -13.82 -10.78 -17.03
CA TYR A 532 -14.58 -11.99 -17.32
C TYR A 532 -14.71 -12.82 -16.04
N LEU A 533 -15.88 -12.88 -15.50
CA LEU A 533 -16.27 -13.82 -14.45
C LEU A 533 -16.83 -15.07 -15.13
N LEU A 534 -16.07 -16.17 -15.08
CA LEU A 534 -16.45 -17.40 -15.77
C LEU A 534 -17.71 -17.98 -15.14
N PRO A 535 -18.79 -18.23 -15.92
CA PRO A 535 -20.00 -18.86 -15.43
C PRO A 535 -19.72 -20.26 -14.85
N ASN A 536 -20.35 -20.58 -13.74
CA ASN A 536 -20.19 -21.86 -13.03
C ASN A 536 -18.75 -22.18 -12.60
N SER A 537 -17.91 -21.15 -12.46
CA SER A 537 -16.52 -21.29 -12.01
C SER A 537 -16.18 -20.08 -11.15
N ASN A 538 -15.60 -20.30 -9.98
CA ASN A 538 -15.07 -19.21 -9.19
C ASN A 538 -13.73 -18.74 -9.78
N THR A 539 -13.81 -18.07 -10.94
CA THR A 539 -12.66 -17.59 -11.72
C THR A 539 -12.92 -16.22 -12.31
N LEU A 540 -12.07 -15.25 -11.96
CA LEU A 540 -12.07 -13.91 -12.52
C LEU A 540 -10.81 -13.70 -13.37
N ILE A 541 -10.99 -13.33 -14.64
CA ILE A 541 -9.91 -12.96 -15.56
C ILE A 541 -10.06 -11.49 -15.91
N THR A 542 -8.98 -10.72 -15.84
CA THR A 542 -8.97 -9.32 -16.23
C THR A 542 -7.81 -9.04 -17.19
N ALA A 543 -8.06 -8.23 -18.21
CA ALA A 543 -7.02 -7.75 -19.11
C ALA A 543 -7.23 -6.27 -19.38
N ALA A 544 -6.15 -5.49 -19.43
CA ALA A 544 -6.21 -4.05 -19.66
C ALA A 544 -5.02 -3.56 -20.48
N LEU A 545 -5.28 -2.57 -21.34
CA LEU A 545 -4.29 -1.73 -21.99
C LEU A 545 -4.39 -0.33 -21.37
N PHE A 546 -3.25 0.26 -21.03
CA PHE A 546 -3.19 1.59 -20.43
C PHE A 546 -2.17 2.49 -21.11
N ASN A 547 -2.43 3.78 -21.08
CA ASN A 547 -1.52 4.86 -21.41
C ASN A 547 -1.62 5.93 -20.32
N ILE A 548 -0.49 6.22 -19.66
CA ILE A 548 -0.39 7.19 -18.55
C ILE A 548 0.64 8.24 -18.92
N ASP A 549 0.29 9.51 -18.87
CA ASP A 549 1.20 10.64 -18.93
C ASP A 549 1.27 11.31 -17.56
N GLN A 550 2.48 11.58 -17.07
CA GLN A 550 2.75 12.32 -15.83
C GLN A 550 3.62 13.53 -16.13
N GLU A 551 3.20 14.70 -15.67
CA GLU A 551 3.89 16.00 -15.84
C GLU A 551 4.37 16.55 -14.50
N ASN A 552 5.23 17.58 -14.58
CA ASN A 552 5.81 18.22 -13.40
C ASN A 552 6.58 17.27 -12.47
N SER A 553 7.21 16.24 -13.03
CA SER A 553 8.04 15.32 -12.25
C SER A 553 9.29 16.03 -11.73
N LEU A 554 9.70 15.68 -10.50
CA LEU A 554 10.90 16.20 -9.87
C LEU A 554 12.13 15.40 -10.33
N TYR A 555 13.22 16.11 -10.64
CA TYR A 555 14.53 15.53 -10.98
C TYR A 555 15.64 16.19 -10.19
N TYR A 556 16.73 15.45 -9.99
CA TYR A 556 17.99 16.01 -9.53
C TYR A 556 18.91 16.28 -10.74
N GLU A 557 19.43 17.48 -10.85
CA GLU A 557 20.33 17.89 -11.91
C GLU A 557 21.60 18.49 -11.34
N VAL A 558 22.77 18.08 -11.92
CA VAL A 558 24.03 18.67 -11.52
C VAL A 558 24.23 19.96 -12.31
N VAL A 559 24.22 21.08 -11.61
CA VAL A 559 24.51 22.42 -12.19
C VAL A 559 25.84 22.93 -11.69
N ASN A 560 26.56 23.68 -12.57
CA ASN A 560 27.81 24.32 -12.20
C ASN A 560 27.51 25.72 -11.62
N LEU A 561 27.47 25.81 -10.30
CA LEU A 561 27.40 27.08 -9.60
C LEU A 561 28.79 27.73 -9.50
N PRO A 562 28.90 29.06 -9.20
CA PRO A 562 30.18 29.71 -8.95
C PRO A 562 31.01 29.05 -7.82
N THR A 563 30.36 28.34 -6.92
CA THR A 563 30.95 27.58 -5.81
C THR A 563 31.37 26.17 -6.17
N GLY A 564 31.11 25.71 -7.42
CA GLY A 564 31.36 24.36 -7.91
C GLY A 564 30.10 23.61 -8.33
N PRO A 565 30.23 22.37 -8.80
CA PRO A 565 29.05 21.56 -9.18
C PRO A 565 28.17 21.27 -7.96
N ALA A 566 26.88 21.54 -8.10
CA ALA A 566 25.85 21.30 -7.11
C ALA A 566 24.74 20.43 -7.70
N ASN A 567 24.22 19.50 -6.91
CA ASN A 567 23.07 18.69 -7.26
C ASN A 567 21.82 19.41 -6.75
N ILE A 568 21.03 19.98 -7.67
CA ILE A 568 19.81 20.74 -7.34
C ILE A 568 18.57 19.99 -7.77
N GLN A 569 17.48 20.19 -7.04
CA GLN A 569 16.18 19.64 -7.39
C GLN A 569 15.44 20.64 -8.32
N VAL A 570 15.01 20.13 -9.47
CA VAL A 570 14.30 20.89 -10.51
C VAL A 570 12.99 20.20 -10.86
N GLN A 571 12.03 20.95 -11.39
CA GLN A 571 10.73 20.43 -11.80
C GLN A 571 10.49 20.75 -13.28
N ARG A 572 10.69 19.76 -14.15
CA ARG A 572 10.44 19.87 -15.60
C ARG A 572 10.30 18.50 -16.27
N GLY A 573 9.93 17.48 -15.51
CA GLY A 573 9.85 16.14 -16.05
C GLY A 573 8.48 15.82 -16.62
N LYS A 574 8.48 15.13 -17.77
CA LYS A 574 7.30 14.44 -18.31
C LYS A 574 7.67 12.98 -18.58
N ILE A 575 6.85 12.08 -18.05
CA ILE A 575 7.04 10.63 -18.18
C ILE A 575 5.78 10.04 -18.77
N ARG A 576 5.95 9.15 -19.75
CA ARG A 576 4.88 8.30 -20.29
C ARG A 576 5.09 6.86 -19.88
N SER A 577 4.02 6.18 -19.49
CA SER A 577 3.99 4.75 -19.26
C SER A 577 2.83 4.11 -20.02
N ARG A 578 3.14 3.13 -20.89
CA ARG A 578 2.14 2.39 -21.67
C ARG A 578 2.31 0.90 -21.43
N GLY A 579 1.23 0.17 -21.42
CA GLY A 579 1.37 -1.26 -21.20
C GLY A 579 0.11 -2.08 -21.34
N PHE A 580 0.33 -3.36 -21.08
CA PHE A 580 -0.70 -4.39 -21.06
C PHE A 580 -0.58 -5.19 -19.77
N GLU A 581 -1.71 -5.45 -19.13
CA GLU A 581 -1.82 -6.29 -17.94
C GLU A 581 -2.83 -7.41 -18.17
N LEU A 582 -2.50 -8.60 -17.65
CA LEU A 582 -3.38 -9.76 -17.60
C LEU A 582 -3.33 -10.35 -16.20
N GLU A 583 -4.47 -10.68 -15.63
CA GLU A 583 -4.61 -11.31 -14.33
C GLU A 583 -5.68 -12.39 -14.38
N ALA A 584 -5.44 -13.50 -13.70
CA ALA A 584 -6.41 -14.56 -13.49
C ALA A 584 -6.33 -15.03 -12.03
N ASN A 585 -7.46 -14.98 -11.34
CA ASN A 585 -7.65 -15.49 -9.99
C ASN A 585 -8.72 -16.58 -10.01
N THR A 586 -8.45 -17.72 -9.39
CA THR A 586 -9.41 -18.81 -9.33
C THR A 586 -9.32 -19.58 -8.02
N SER A 587 -10.43 -20.08 -7.54
CA SER A 587 -10.55 -21.07 -6.48
C SER A 587 -11.61 -22.09 -6.89
N LEU A 588 -11.17 -23.29 -7.23
CA LEU A 588 -12.03 -24.34 -7.75
C LEU A 588 -12.44 -25.31 -6.63
N ASP A 589 -13.62 -25.88 -6.73
CA ASP A 589 -14.16 -26.84 -5.76
C ASP A 589 -13.32 -28.12 -5.63
N ASN A 590 -12.46 -28.41 -6.61
CA ASN A 590 -11.54 -29.53 -6.56
C ASN A 590 -10.31 -29.31 -5.67
N GLY A 591 -10.21 -28.14 -5.01
CA GLY A 591 -9.13 -27.77 -4.10
C GLY A 591 -7.98 -26.98 -4.73
N LEU A 592 -8.05 -26.65 -6.04
CA LEU A 592 -7.05 -25.82 -6.72
C LEU A 592 -7.39 -24.34 -6.58
N SER A 593 -6.48 -23.56 -6.02
CA SER A 593 -6.50 -22.09 -6.05
C SER A 593 -5.28 -21.55 -6.81
N LEU A 594 -5.46 -20.50 -7.62
CA LEU A 594 -4.40 -19.99 -8.47
C LEU A 594 -4.51 -18.46 -8.61
N VAL A 595 -3.36 -17.79 -8.57
CA VAL A 595 -3.15 -16.40 -9.00
C VAL A 595 -2.11 -16.40 -10.10
N ALA A 596 -2.44 -15.83 -11.24
CA ALA A 596 -1.52 -15.65 -12.36
C ALA A 596 -1.56 -14.21 -12.84
N SER A 597 -0.40 -13.61 -13.09
CA SER A 597 -0.32 -12.27 -13.64
C SER A 597 0.77 -12.14 -14.68
N TYR A 598 0.53 -11.27 -15.66
CA TYR A 598 1.53 -10.82 -16.62
C TYR A 598 1.38 -9.32 -16.84
N THR A 599 2.51 -8.63 -16.92
CA THR A 599 2.57 -7.20 -17.20
C THR A 599 3.65 -6.92 -18.23
N PHE A 600 3.28 -6.16 -19.24
CA PHE A 600 4.19 -5.47 -20.15
C PHE A 600 4.10 -3.96 -19.85
N THR A 601 5.22 -3.31 -19.58
CA THR A 601 5.29 -1.86 -19.31
C THR A 601 6.41 -1.25 -20.13
N ASP A 602 6.08 -0.27 -20.97
CA ASP A 602 7.02 0.53 -21.73
C ASP A 602 6.97 1.97 -21.20
N THR A 603 8.08 2.42 -20.60
CA THR A 603 8.19 3.77 -20.02
C THR A 603 9.14 4.61 -20.86
N GLU A 604 8.81 5.90 -21.02
CA GLU A 604 9.60 6.86 -21.79
C GLU A 604 9.65 8.21 -21.04
N ILE A 605 10.84 8.76 -20.90
CA ILE A 605 11.07 10.11 -20.38
C ILE A 605 10.92 11.06 -21.56
N LEU A 606 9.81 11.82 -21.62
CA LEU A 606 9.53 12.78 -22.67
C LEU A 606 10.21 14.13 -22.42
N GLU A 607 10.30 14.53 -21.15
CA GLU A 607 11.01 15.71 -20.68
C GLU A 607 11.80 15.36 -19.42
N GLY A 608 13.04 15.80 -19.32
CA GLY A 608 13.95 15.46 -18.22
C GLY A 608 15.31 16.14 -18.34
N THR A 609 16.28 15.65 -17.59
CA THR A 609 17.66 16.13 -17.65
C THR A 609 18.32 15.79 -19.00
N THR A 610 19.35 16.56 -19.38
CA THR A 610 20.11 16.29 -20.61
C THR A 610 20.63 14.87 -20.65
N GLY A 611 20.33 14.12 -21.72
CA GLY A 611 20.74 12.73 -21.94
C GLY A 611 19.80 11.70 -21.35
N THR A 612 18.66 12.07 -20.73
CA THR A 612 17.62 11.13 -20.29
C THR A 612 16.39 11.10 -21.18
N VAL A 613 16.16 12.14 -21.99
CA VAL A 613 15.00 12.24 -22.89
C VAL A 613 15.05 11.15 -23.95
N GLY A 614 13.92 10.45 -24.14
CA GLY A 614 13.76 9.28 -25.01
C GLY A 614 14.19 7.95 -24.35
N ASN A 615 14.71 7.99 -23.14
CA ASN A 615 15.12 6.80 -22.39
C ASN A 615 13.94 6.21 -21.59
N SER A 616 14.06 4.93 -21.24
CA SER A 616 13.15 4.28 -20.31
C SER A 616 13.46 4.71 -18.87
N VAL A 617 12.44 4.79 -18.03
CA VAL A 617 12.59 5.02 -16.57
C VAL A 617 13.36 3.86 -15.94
N SER A 618 14.31 4.20 -15.07
CA SER A 618 15.16 3.22 -14.39
C SER A 618 14.35 2.32 -13.46
N SER A 619 14.86 1.10 -13.23
CA SER A 619 14.28 0.09 -12.34
C SER A 619 12.88 -0.42 -12.74
N VAL A 620 12.37 -0.09 -13.92
CA VAL A 620 11.10 -0.60 -14.45
C VAL A 620 11.37 -1.74 -15.43
N PRO A 621 11.07 -3.01 -15.07
CA PRO A 621 11.16 -4.12 -16.01
C PRO A 621 10.07 -4.03 -17.08
N ARG A 622 10.44 -4.23 -18.36
CA ARG A 622 9.43 -4.27 -19.44
C ARG A 622 8.46 -5.44 -19.33
N HIS A 623 8.91 -6.55 -18.79
CA HIS A 623 8.11 -7.76 -18.62
C HIS A 623 8.19 -8.25 -17.19
N MET A 624 7.04 -8.45 -16.58
CA MET A 624 6.88 -9.12 -15.30
C MET A 624 5.83 -10.21 -15.43
N ALA A 625 6.03 -11.34 -14.77
CA ALA A 625 5.04 -12.39 -14.69
C ALA A 625 5.09 -13.06 -13.34
N SER A 626 3.95 -13.46 -12.81
CA SER A 626 3.88 -14.23 -11.59
C SER A 626 2.83 -15.32 -11.69
N LEU A 627 3.08 -16.41 -10.97
CA LEU A 627 2.17 -17.53 -10.82
C LEU A 627 2.29 -18.04 -9.38
N TRP A 628 1.18 -18.14 -8.69
CA TRP A 628 1.06 -18.89 -7.45
C TRP A 628 -0.08 -19.88 -7.59
N ALA A 629 0.17 -21.15 -7.32
CA ALA A 629 -0.81 -22.21 -7.29
C ALA A 629 -0.77 -22.90 -5.92
N HIS A 630 -1.92 -23.13 -5.32
CA HIS A 630 -2.10 -23.88 -4.10
C HIS A 630 -3.13 -24.98 -4.32
N TYR A 631 -2.83 -26.18 -3.86
CA TYR A 631 -3.75 -27.31 -3.96
C TYR A 631 -3.97 -27.95 -2.58
N THR A 632 -5.21 -27.99 -2.15
CA THR A 632 -5.64 -28.68 -0.93
C THR A 632 -6.26 -30.02 -1.30
N PHE A 633 -5.68 -31.10 -0.80
CA PHE A 633 -6.16 -32.45 -1.07
C PHE A 633 -7.50 -32.71 -0.37
N GLN A 634 -8.51 -33.07 -1.16
CA GLN A 634 -9.88 -33.29 -0.72
C GLN A 634 -10.03 -34.61 0.09
N GLU A 635 -11.15 -34.77 0.81
CA GLU A 635 -11.45 -35.92 1.68
C GLU A 635 -11.34 -37.29 0.98
N SER A 636 -11.56 -37.36 -0.33
CA SER A 636 -11.41 -38.56 -1.13
C SER A 636 -9.95 -39.00 -1.33
N SER A 637 -8.98 -38.14 -1.00
CA SER A 637 -7.55 -38.39 -1.16
C SER A 637 -6.96 -39.16 0.02
N PRO A 638 -6.03 -40.12 -0.20
CA PRO A 638 -5.27 -40.78 0.88
C PRO A 638 -4.41 -39.81 1.70
N ILE A 639 -4.14 -38.62 1.18
CA ILE A 639 -3.35 -37.55 1.81
C ILE A 639 -4.23 -36.35 2.12
N TYR A 640 -5.50 -36.56 2.43
CA TYR A 640 -6.42 -35.54 2.89
C TYR A 640 -5.83 -34.68 4.02
N GLY A 641 -6.12 -33.41 4.01
CA GLY A 641 -5.56 -32.41 4.95
C GLY A 641 -4.21 -31.83 4.54
N LEU A 642 -3.54 -32.42 3.50
CA LEU A 642 -2.32 -31.84 2.94
C LEU A 642 -2.67 -30.71 2.00
N GLY A 643 -1.97 -29.56 2.15
CA GLY A 643 -1.93 -28.46 1.21
C GLY A 643 -0.54 -28.30 0.63
N VAL A 644 -0.42 -28.00 -0.67
CA VAL A 644 0.86 -27.75 -1.36
C VAL A 644 0.75 -26.51 -2.21
N GLY A 645 1.63 -25.53 -1.96
CA GLY A 645 1.73 -24.28 -2.72
C GLY A 645 3.05 -24.18 -3.47
N PHE A 646 3.00 -23.61 -4.67
CA PHE A 646 4.18 -23.29 -5.47
C PHE A 646 4.00 -21.96 -6.17
N GLY A 647 5.03 -21.10 -6.11
CA GLY A 647 5.05 -19.79 -6.73
C GLY A 647 6.26 -19.57 -7.60
N SER A 648 6.10 -18.76 -8.65
CA SER A 648 7.19 -18.24 -9.45
C SER A 648 6.96 -16.77 -9.80
N ARG A 649 8.01 -15.96 -9.74
CA ARG A 649 7.98 -14.53 -10.05
C ARG A 649 9.12 -14.21 -11.01
N TYR A 650 8.77 -13.86 -12.25
CA TYR A 650 9.70 -13.42 -13.28
C TYR A 650 9.77 -11.88 -13.31
N LEU A 651 10.97 -11.37 -13.27
CA LEU A 651 11.29 -9.96 -13.44
C LEU A 651 12.24 -9.82 -14.63
N GLY A 652 11.81 -9.11 -15.66
CA GLY A 652 12.60 -8.83 -16.85
C GLY A 652 13.79 -7.90 -16.56
N LYS A 653 14.57 -7.62 -17.58
CA LYS A 653 15.65 -6.63 -17.50
C LYS A 653 15.07 -5.24 -17.24
N SER A 654 15.82 -4.41 -16.49
CA SER A 654 15.54 -2.99 -16.27
C SER A 654 16.83 -2.18 -16.31
N TYR A 655 16.72 -0.90 -16.63
CA TYR A 655 17.90 -0.03 -16.59
C TYR A 655 18.28 0.35 -15.15
N THR A 656 19.56 0.55 -14.91
CA THR A 656 20.10 0.90 -13.58
C THR A 656 19.98 2.39 -13.27
N SER A 657 19.85 3.22 -14.29
CA SER A 657 19.65 4.67 -14.19
C SER A 657 18.87 5.18 -15.40
N ASP A 658 18.33 6.38 -15.31
CA ASP A 658 17.58 7.04 -16.40
C ASP A 658 18.46 7.39 -17.62
N TYR A 659 19.79 7.34 -17.49
CA TYR A 659 20.72 7.46 -18.63
C TYR A 659 20.77 6.18 -19.49
N ASN A 660 20.19 5.08 -19.06
CA ASN A 660 20.10 3.79 -19.75
C ASN A 660 21.44 3.19 -20.17
N THR A 661 22.52 3.48 -19.45
CA THR A 661 23.88 3.04 -19.77
C THR A 661 24.18 1.59 -19.36
N ALA A 662 23.46 1.06 -18.38
CA ALA A 662 23.61 -0.30 -17.86
C ALA A 662 22.24 -0.92 -17.52
N GLN A 663 22.17 -2.25 -17.42
CA GLN A 663 20.94 -2.97 -17.13
C GLN A 663 21.11 -3.98 -15.99
N ASN A 664 20.12 -4.08 -15.13
CA ASN A 664 19.88 -5.23 -14.26
C ASN A 664 19.52 -6.46 -15.11
N GLY A 665 20.02 -7.63 -14.74
CA GLY A 665 19.65 -8.90 -15.38
C GLY A 665 18.18 -9.28 -15.13
N SER A 666 17.62 -10.11 -16.00
CA SER A 666 16.33 -10.74 -15.71
C SER A 666 16.50 -11.87 -14.70
N ARG A 667 15.48 -12.08 -13.84
CA ARG A 667 15.51 -13.12 -12.83
C ARG A 667 14.17 -13.82 -12.66
N VAL A 668 14.22 -15.06 -12.17
CA VAL A 668 13.06 -15.81 -11.69
C VAL A 668 13.30 -16.18 -10.24
N LEU A 669 12.36 -15.87 -9.37
CA LEU A 669 12.32 -16.31 -7.98
C LEU A 669 11.23 -17.38 -7.82
N PHE A 670 11.48 -18.37 -6.98
CA PHE A 670 10.52 -19.43 -6.70
C PHE A 670 10.18 -19.44 -5.22
N ASP A 671 8.91 -19.65 -4.93
CA ASP A 671 8.38 -19.76 -3.58
C ASP A 671 7.62 -21.08 -3.43
N ALA A 672 7.54 -21.62 -2.21
CA ALA A 672 6.84 -22.86 -1.94
C ALA A 672 6.14 -22.83 -0.59
N ALA A 673 5.06 -23.58 -0.45
CA ALA A 673 4.37 -23.82 0.81
C ALA A 673 3.95 -25.29 0.92
N ILE A 674 3.98 -25.80 2.12
CA ILE A 674 3.36 -27.08 2.48
C ILE A 674 2.62 -26.90 3.78
N SER A 675 1.39 -27.38 3.87
CA SER A 675 0.57 -27.28 5.06
C SER A 675 -0.11 -28.64 5.34
N TYR A 676 -0.43 -28.88 6.60
CA TYR A 676 -1.18 -30.05 7.00
C TYR A 676 -2.19 -29.69 8.10
N ASP A 677 -3.46 -30.04 7.87
CA ASP A 677 -4.53 -29.98 8.85
C ASP A 677 -4.64 -31.30 9.58
N PHE A 678 -4.34 -31.31 10.88
CA PHE A 678 -4.32 -32.51 11.68
C PHE A 678 -5.71 -33.07 11.98
N ALA A 679 -6.80 -32.31 11.75
CA ALA A 679 -8.17 -32.86 11.80
C ALA A 679 -8.37 -34.03 10.83
N ALA A 680 -7.61 -34.05 9.74
CA ALA A 680 -7.59 -35.15 8.76
C ALA A 680 -7.08 -36.49 9.32
N LEU A 681 -6.25 -36.48 10.37
CA LEU A 681 -5.80 -37.69 11.07
C LEU A 681 -6.81 -38.16 12.10
N ASP A 682 -7.32 -37.23 12.90
CA ASP A 682 -8.28 -37.53 13.97
C ASP A 682 -8.97 -36.22 14.39
N LYS A 683 -10.28 -36.22 14.52
CA LYS A 683 -11.09 -35.05 14.95
C LYS A 683 -10.63 -34.42 16.27
N LYS A 684 -9.96 -35.20 17.16
CA LYS A 684 -9.40 -34.64 18.39
C LYS A 684 -8.31 -33.59 18.18
N TYR A 685 -7.75 -33.49 16.97
CA TYR A 685 -6.76 -32.50 16.57
C TYR A 685 -7.39 -31.38 15.75
N GLU A 686 -8.71 -31.26 15.73
CA GLU A 686 -9.42 -30.18 15.07
C GLU A 686 -8.85 -28.80 15.47
N GLY A 687 -8.62 -27.96 14.47
CA GLY A 687 -8.00 -26.66 14.62
C GLY A 687 -6.46 -26.66 14.70
N LEU A 688 -5.80 -27.83 14.83
CA LEU A 688 -4.34 -27.89 14.82
C LEU A 688 -3.82 -27.98 13.37
N GLY A 689 -2.96 -27.05 12.97
CA GLY A 689 -2.34 -27.01 11.66
C GLY A 689 -0.83 -26.74 11.71
N LEU A 690 -0.10 -27.35 10.78
CA LEU A 690 1.32 -27.08 10.54
C LEU A 690 1.49 -26.53 9.13
N GLN A 691 2.35 -25.52 8.98
CA GLN A 691 2.67 -24.95 7.68
C GLN A 691 4.17 -24.64 7.60
N VAL A 692 4.77 -24.85 6.44
CA VAL A 692 6.14 -24.42 6.12
C VAL A 692 6.09 -23.62 4.82
N ASN A 693 6.56 -22.39 4.87
CA ASN A 693 6.67 -21.50 3.73
C ASN A 693 8.15 -21.24 3.43
N ALA A 694 8.52 -21.26 2.16
CA ALA A 694 9.84 -20.89 1.68
C ALA A 694 9.71 -19.80 0.59
N THR A 695 10.34 -18.67 0.78
CA THR A 695 10.48 -17.62 -0.23
C THR A 695 11.90 -17.66 -0.80
N ASN A 696 12.03 -17.34 -2.11
CA ASN A 696 13.29 -17.47 -2.84
C ASN A 696 13.95 -18.86 -2.63
N LEU A 697 13.20 -19.91 -2.92
CA LEU A 697 13.51 -21.33 -2.60
C LEU A 697 14.94 -21.75 -3.03
N PHE A 698 15.45 -21.20 -4.13
CA PHE A 698 16.76 -21.53 -4.68
C PHE A 698 17.88 -20.57 -4.25
N ASP A 699 17.62 -19.70 -3.26
CA ASP A 699 18.58 -18.75 -2.68
C ASP A 699 19.30 -17.87 -3.72
N ARG A 700 18.51 -17.36 -4.67
CA ARG A 700 19.06 -16.51 -5.74
C ARG A 700 19.31 -15.10 -5.21
N ARG A 701 20.59 -14.70 -5.17
CA ARG A 701 21.04 -13.41 -4.63
C ARG A 701 21.67 -12.60 -5.76
N GLU A 702 20.93 -11.67 -6.30
CA GLU A 702 21.42 -10.81 -7.38
C GLU A 702 21.59 -9.37 -6.92
N ALA A 703 22.52 -8.67 -7.59
CA ALA A 703 22.63 -7.23 -7.46
C ALA A 703 21.49 -6.55 -8.24
N ILE A 704 20.83 -5.61 -7.61
CA ILE A 704 19.82 -4.75 -8.21
C ILE A 704 20.31 -3.33 -8.10
N CYS A 705 20.54 -2.67 -9.23
CA CYS A 705 20.99 -1.29 -9.23
C CYS A 705 19.83 -0.36 -9.60
N SER A 706 19.66 0.72 -8.84
CA SER A 706 18.65 1.75 -9.01
C SER A 706 19.24 3.10 -8.67
N ALA A 707 18.99 4.11 -9.51
CA ALA A 707 19.46 5.49 -9.28
C ALA A 707 20.97 5.61 -9.00
N GLY A 708 21.78 4.76 -9.64
CA GLY A 708 23.24 4.79 -9.51
C GLY A 708 23.81 4.07 -8.28
N PHE A 709 22.98 3.38 -7.51
CA PHE A 709 23.41 2.57 -6.38
C PHE A 709 22.91 1.13 -6.53
N CYS A 710 23.70 0.14 -6.06
CA CYS A 710 23.37 -1.27 -6.17
C CYS A 710 23.07 -1.88 -4.79
N TYR A 711 22.03 -2.68 -4.75
CA TYR A 711 21.50 -3.37 -3.58
C TYR A 711 21.54 -4.88 -3.79
N ARG A 712 21.28 -5.67 -2.77
CA ARG A 712 21.12 -7.12 -2.86
C ARG A 712 19.65 -7.52 -2.64
N ASP A 713 19.21 -8.52 -3.39
CA ASP A 713 17.94 -9.20 -3.10
C ASP A 713 18.01 -9.94 -1.76
N GLN A 714 16.87 -10.16 -1.15
CA GLN A 714 16.73 -11.05 0.01
C GLN A 714 17.06 -12.49 -0.39
N GLY A 715 17.89 -13.15 0.41
CA GLY A 715 18.16 -14.58 0.30
C GLY A 715 16.94 -15.44 0.62
N ARG A 716 17.13 -16.77 0.61
CA ARG A 716 16.07 -17.72 0.95
C ARG A 716 15.65 -17.56 2.40
N ALA A 717 14.34 -17.36 2.63
CA ALA A 717 13.72 -17.43 3.93
C ALA A 717 12.80 -18.65 4.02
N VAL A 718 12.95 -19.43 5.11
CA VAL A 718 12.09 -20.60 5.41
C VAL A 718 11.47 -20.40 6.78
N ILE A 719 10.15 -20.51 6.87
CA ILE A 719 9.38 -20.29 8.10
C ILE A 719 8.44 -21.48 8.32
N GLY A 720 8.60 -22.15 9.46
CA GLY A 720 7.67 -23.17 9.96
C GLY A 720 6.68 -22.55 10.95
N SER A 721 5.40 -22.81 10.79
CA SER A 721 4.30 -22.27 11.60
C SER A 721 3.47 -23.40 12.20
N LEU A 722 3.25 -23.39 13.50
CA LEU A 722 2.29 -24.24 14.20
C LEU A 722 1.12 -23.38 14.66
N ARG A 723 -0.08 -23.70 14.19
CA ARG A 723 -1.32 -22.95 14.44
C ARG A 723 -2.31 -23.81 15.20
N TYR A 724 -3.04 -23.20 16.12
CA TYR A 724 -4.20 -23.79 16.77
C TYR A 724 -5.37 -22.81 16.78
N THR A 725 -6.52 -23.26 16.24
CA THR A 725 -7.77 -22.50 16.12
C THR A 725 -8.89 -23.25 16.85
N TRP A 726 -9.78 -22.57 17.64
CA TRP A 726 -10.88 -23.20 18.39
C TRP A 726 -12.10 -22.31 18.56
#